data_fb6b704cd182ad2917122a80240590d9
#
_entry.id   fb6b704cd182ad2917122a80240590d9
#
_cell.length_a   1.000
_cell.length_b   1.000
_cell.length_c   1.000
_cell.angle_alpha   90.00
_cell.angle_beta   90.00
_cell.angle_gamma   90.00
#
_symmetry.space_group_name_H-M   'P 1'
#
loop_
_entity.id
_entity.type
_entity.pdbx_description
1 polymer ?
#
loop_
_entity_poly.entity_id
_entity_poly.type
_entity_poly.pdbx_seq_one_letter_code
_entity_poly.pdbx_strand_id
1 'polypeptide(L)'
;MKAKFHEYLTRFRKQKGYTQAQMAEQIGVFRSTYTNYESGNRTPDYEVLERICDVLDCSLDELFGRTPKYVTNCNVIREETTPYHVTARQEEKPRLAIGVQNFRDLREKHAYYVDKTQFIEEFLDSWYQVTLITRPRRFGKTLNMSMLAEFLDCTKDSADIFAGTKVFAGSQWQEMNRHPVVFLSFLNVKADSAGALIQALKDTVRAEYERYYTLFGDERLPEFQRKEFQMAYESLHAGSERKDSESYVIRSIMILCQTLNLYYGKKVYLLLDEYDTPFMSANSGEYYEEVRSILNGILSTSLKGNPFLEKAVLTGIQRIAKENIFSGLNNLIVCTVQEKEYDDCFGFTEKEVRELLAYCNVEFSDELKKMYDGYRFGDTEVYNPWSVSCYAARQKLESYWVNTSENSILRNALEVQGDSFKKEYETLIQEGAVEAVVDFSMAYYERMDEAALWGLLVNAGIVTIEEAIEEDYYRLKIPNLEVWKVFKELTACHLRIDERQMEKMLTALKRGNMERFAEEYQRILMELPSCHDLKDENSYHMMMLGMCAFLRRDYEVKSNRESGLGRSDICLYAKHDRYPNLILEFKYTKDEKEDLSELAGEAIRQIREKQYDAEMKGKVHYVGLAHCGKKTCVSWE
;
A
#
# COMPACT_ATOMS: atom_id res chain seq x y z
N MET A 1 -33.34 17.53 -5.43
CA MET A 1 -33.35 16.06 -5.27
C MET A 1 -34.44 15.54 -4.32
N LYS A 2 -35.02 16.36 -3.42
CA LYS A 2 -36.12 15.94 -2.53
C LYS A 2 -37.49 15.75 -3.24
N ALA A 3 -37.69 16.28 -4.43
CA ALA A 3 -38.99 16.33 -5.12
C ALA A 3 -39.42 15.03 -5.83
N LYS A 4 -38.62 13.99 -5.87
CA LYS A 4 -38.95 12.76 -6.61
C LYS A 4 -39.25 11.54 -5.73
N PHE A 5 -38.68 11.43 -4.54
CA PHE A 5 -38.84 10.26 -3.68
C PHE A 5 -40.32 9.93 -3.35
N HIS A 6 -41.08 10.89 -2.90
CA HIS A 6 -42.49 10.69 -2.51
C HIS A 6 -43.39 10.27 -3.69
N GLU A 7 -43.08 10.72 -4.91
CA GLU A 7 -43.82 10.36 -6.13
C GLU A 7 -43.52 8.88 -6.48
N TYR A 8 -42.26 8.46 -6.42
CA TYR A 8 -41.88 7.09 -6.67
C TYR A 8 -42.40 6.14 -5.59
N LEU A 9 -42.30 6.50 -4.31
CA LEU A 9 -42.86 5.75 -3.20
C LEU A 9 -44.35 5.49 -3.41
N THR A 10 -45.14 6.53 -3.74
CA THR A 10 -46.58 6.41 -4.04
C THR A 10 -46.81 5.51 -5.24
N ARG A 11 -46.00 5.61 -6.29
CA ARG A 11 -46.10 4.81 -7.50
C ARG A 11 -45.85 3.33 -7.21
N PHE A 12 -44.75 2.97 -6.55
CA PHE A 12 -44.41 1.57 -6.22
C PHE A 12 -45.46 0.95 -5.31
N ARG A 13 -45.93 1.66 -4.26
CA ARG A 13 -47.01 1.15 -3.42
C ARG A 13 -48.26 0.81 -4.22
N LYS A 14 -48.69 1.70 -5.13
CA LYS A 14 -49.87 1.49 -5.98
C LYS A 14 -49.67 0.31 -6.94
N GLN A 15 -48.48 0.15 -7.50
CA GLN A 15 -48.13 -0.99 -8.37
C GLN A 15 -48.22 -2.33 -7.64
N LYS A 16 -47.81 -2.38 -6.36
CA LYS A 16 -47.92 -3.58 -5.51
C LYS A 16 -49.33 -3.76 -4.92
N GLY A 17 -50.27 -2.85 -5.15
CA GLY A 17 -51.66 -2.94 -4.70
C GLY A 17 -51.89 -2.61 -3.22
N TYR A 18 -50.91 -2.08 -2.51
CA TYR A 18 -51.06 -1.77 -1.09
C TYR A 18 -51.81 -0.43 -0.86
N THR A 19 -52.69 -0.40 0.16
CA THR A 19 -53.20 0.86 0.73
C THR A 19 -52.11 1.50 1.63
N GLN A 20 -52.24 2.80 1.91
CA GLN A 20 -51.29 3.46 2.86
C GLN A 20 -51.31 2.84 4.26
N ALA A 21 -52.43 2.31 4.70
CA ALA A 21 -52.55 1.64 5.99
C ALA A 21 -51.79 0.30 6.00
N GLN A 22 -51.99 -0.52 4.96
CA GLN A 22 -51.28 -1.80 4.81
C GLN A 22 -49.76 -1.62 4.67
N MET A 23 -49.35 -0.62 3.90
CA MET A 23 -47.92 -0.33 3.75
C MET A 23 -47.30 0.12 5.07
N ALA A 24 -47.98 0.98 5.82
CA ALA A 24 -47.54 1.44 7.13
C ALA A 24 -47.39 0.28 8.14
N GLU A 25 -48.33 -0.65 8.13
CA GLU A 25 -48.30 -1.87 8.95
C GLU A 25 -47.11 -2.78 8.57
N GLN A 26 -46.90 -3.00 7.29
CA GLN A 26 -45.77 -3.86 6.81
C GLN A 26 -44.40 -3.33 7.17
N ILE A 27 -44.20 -2.01 7.15
CA ILE A 27 -42.93 -1.38 7.51
C ILE A 27 -42.82 -0.97 8.98
N GLY A 28 -43.85 -1.26 9.79
CA GLY A 28 -43.84 -1.04 11.26
C GLY A 28 -43.89 0.43 11.66
N VAL A 29 -44.64 1.29 10.95
CA VAL A 29 -44.81 2.71 11.29
C VAL A 29 -46.30 3.08 11.39
N PHE A 30 -46.62 4.20 12.06
CA PHE A 30 -47.99 4.69 12.07
C PHE A 30 -48.45 5.17 10.67
N ARG A 31 -49.72 4.95 10.33
CA ARG A 31 -50.30 5.40 9.04
C ARG A 31 -50.05 6.89 8.79
N SER A 32 -50.16 7.74 9.81
CA SER A 32 -49.89 9.18 9.71
C SER A 32 -48.43 9.47 9.33
N THR A 33 -47.49 8.69 9.86
CA THR A 33 -46.06 8.81 9.54
C THR A 33 -45.81 8.41 8.08
N TYR A 34 -46.40 7.31 7.61
CA TYR A 34 -46.29 6.87 6.23
C TYR A 34 -46.93 7.88 5.24
N THR A 35 -48.08 8.45 5.60
CA THR A 35 -48.73 9.51 4.80
C THR A 35 -47.80 10.72 4.66
N ASN A 36 -47.05 11.09 5.71
CA ASN A 36 -46.08 12.19 5.65
C ASN A 36 -44.86 11.84 4.76
N TYR A 37 -44.50 10.59 4.60
CA TYR A 37 -43.45 10.15 3.64
C TYR A 37 -43.96 10.33 2.20
N GLU A 38 -45.20 9.91 1.89
CA GLU A 38 -45.78 10.06 0.55
C GLU A 38 -46.11 11.52 0.19
N SER A 39 -46.38 12.37 1.19
CA SER A 39 -46.64 13.82 0.95
C SER A 39 -45.35 14.64 0.90
N GLY A 40 -44.17 14.03 1.19
CA GLY A 40 -42.89 14.72 1.22
C GLY A 40 -42.65 15.59 2.46
N ASN A 41 -43.56 15.55 3.45
CA ASN A 41 -43.46 16.35 4.69
C ASN A 41 -42.44 15.79 5.68
N ARG A 42 -42.06 14.49 5.54
CA ARG A 42 -41.08 13.82 6.35
C ARG A 42 -40.24 12.85 5.50
N THR A 43 -38.95 12.71 5.82
CA THR A 43 -38.07 11.73 5.18
C THR A 43 -37.93 10.54 6.12
N PRO A 44 -38.07 9.28 5.61
CA PRO A 44 -37.77 8.09 6.39
C PRO A 44 -36.28 8.07 6.81
N ASP A 45 -35.99 7.46 7.95
CA ASP A 45 -34.61 7.09 8.31
C ASP A 45 -34.13 5.86 7.49
N TYR A 46 -32.87 5.50 7.67
CA TYR A 46 -32.24 4.45 6.89
C TYR A 46 -32.92 3.08 7.07
N GLU A 47 -33.24 2.71 8.31
CA GLU A 47 -33.89 1.43 8.62
C GLU A 47 -35.31 1.33 8.03
N VAL A 48 -36.05 2.44 8.02
CA VAL A 48 -37.39 2.50 7.39
C VAL A 48 -37.26 2.44 5.88
N LEU A 49 -36.22 3.05 5.27
CA LEU A 49 -35.97 2.98 3.82
C LEU A 49 -35.68 1.54 3.37
N GLU A 50 -34.87 0.78 4.12
CA GLU A 50 -34.62 -0.64 3.83
C GLU A 50 -35.95 -1.44 3.85
N ARG A 51 -36.74 -1.32 4.91
CA ARG A 51 -38.04 -2.00 5.00
C ARG A 51 -39.02 -1.61 3.88
N ILE A 52 -39.00 -0.34 3.45
CA ILE A 52 -39.78 0.11 2.29
C ILE A 52 -39.29 -0.62 1.01
N CYS A 53 -38.00 -0.71 0.79
CA CYS A 53 -37.43 -1.39 -0.37
C CYS A 53 -37.78 -2.90 -0.37
N ASP A 54 -37.68 -3.56 0.77
CA ASP A 54 -38.00 -4.98 0.94
C ASP A 54 -39.48 -5.27 0.63
N VAL A 55 -40.40 -4.46 1.22
CA VAL A 55 -41.85 -4.65 1.03
C VAL A 55 -42.29 -4.33 -0.41
N LEU A 56 -41.64 -3.34 -1.04
CA LEU A 56 -41.98 -2.92 -2.41
C LEU A 56 -41.15 -3.69 -3.46
N ASP A 57 -40.18 -4.51 -3.04
CA ASP A 57 -39.29 -5.26 -3.92
C ASP A 57 -38.66 -4.33 -4.97
N CYS A 58 -38.01 -3.27 -4.48
CA CYS A 58 -37.34 -2.27 -5.30
C CYS A 58 -36.03 -1.82 -4.67
N SER A 59 -35.09 -1.39 -5.49
CA SER A 59 -33.84 -0.82 -5.01
C SER A 59 -34.01 0.63 -4.52
N LEU A 60 -33.08 1.08 -3.66
CA LEU A 60 -33.03 2.48 -3.23
C LEU A 60 -32.90 3.45 -4.42
N ASP A 61 -32.14 3.07 -5.46
CA ASP A 61 -31.97 3.91 -6.65
C ASP A 61 -33.28 4.05 -7.44
N GLU A 62 -34.06 2.98 -7.55
CA GLU A 62 -35.39 3.05 -8.16
C GLU A 62 -36.34 3.90 -7.32
N LEU A 63 -36.32 3.77 -6.00
CA LEU A 63 -37.14 4.54 -5.08
C LEU A 63 -36.80 6.04 -5.12
N PHE A 64 -35.56 6.42 -5.45
CA PHE A 64 -35.12 7.80 -5.66
C PHE A 64 -35.19 8.26 -7.12
N GLY A 65 -35.70 7.42 -8.03
CA GLY A 65 -35.82 7.72 -9.45
C GLY A 65 -34.47 7.89 -10.15
N ARG A 66 -33.46 7.22 -9.68
CA ARG A 66 -32.16 7.11 -10.33
C ARG A 66 -32.21 5.88 -11.23
N THR A 67 -32.12 6.07 -12.54
CA THR A 67 -31.95 4.94 -13.46
C THR A 67 -30.59 4.30 -13.20
N PRO A 68 -30.50 3.01 -12.84
CA PRO A 68 -29.22 2.32 -12.81
C PRO A 68 -28.61 2.37 -14.21
N LYS A 69 -27.35 2.73 -14.32
CA LYS A 69 -26.63 2.72 -15.59
C LYS A 69 -26.42 1.30 -16.18
N TYR A 70 -26.95 0.29 -15.51
CA TYR A 70 -26.84 -1.12 -15.91
C TYR A 70 -28.19 -1.80 -15.73
N VAL A 71 -28.91 -1.97 -16.85
CA VAL A 71 -30.08 -2.85 -16.92
C VAL A 71 -29.55 -4.25 -17.24
N THR A 72 -29.52 -5.13 -16.27
CA THR A 72 -29.45 -6.58 -16.52
C THR A 72 -30.88 -7.08 -16.74
N ASN A 73 -31.22 -7.39 -17.98
CA ASN A 73 -32.47 -8.09 -18.31
C ASN A 73 -32.39 -9.53 -17.78
N CYS A 74 -33.04 -9.81 -16.67
CA CYS A 74 -33.40 -11.18 -16.29
C CYS A 74 -34.70 -11.56 -16.98
N ASN A 75 -34.62 -12.17 -18.16
CA ASN A 75 -35.75 -12.84 -18.78
C ASN A 75 -35.82 -14.29 -18.26
N VAL A 76 -36.92 -14.59 -17.59
CA VAL A 76 -37.33 -15.99 -17.26
C VAL A 76 -37.58 -16.71 -18.57
N ILE A 77 -36.78 -17.74 -18.88
CA ILE A 77 -36.91 -18.55 -20.07
C ILE A 77 -37.99 -19.62 -19.79
N ARG A 78 -39.08 -19.56 -20.54
CA ARG A 78 -39.95 -20.75 -20.79
C ARG A 78 -39.33 -21.52 -21.95
N GLU A 79 -39.17 -22.82 -21.76
CA GLU A 79 -38.69 -23.75 -22.79
C GLU A 79 -39.62 -23.80 -24.02
N GLU A 80 -39.12 -23.40 -25.18
CA GLU A 80 -39.55 -23.86 -26.49
C GLU A 80 -38.32 -24.10 -27.35
N THR A 81 -38.21 -25.34 -27.83
CA THR A 81 -37.12 -25.85 -28.66
C THR A 81 -37.20 -25.35 -30.08
N THR A 82 -36.22 -24.55 -30.53
CA THR A 82 -35.89 -24.31 -31.93
C THR A 82 -34.37 -24.19 -32.13
N PRO A 83 -33.81 -24.53 -33.30
CA PRO A 83 -32.39 -24.81 -33.45
C PRO A 83 -31.52 -23.54 -33.41
N TYR A 84 -30.47 -23.61 -32.60
CA TYR A 84 -29.51 -22.55 -32.40
C TYR A 84 -28.71 -22.19 -33.65
N HIS A 85 -28.85 -20.95 -34.10
CA HIS A 85 -27.78 -20.27 -34.82
C HIS A 85 -26.74 -19.77 -33.82
N VAL A 86 -25.50 -20.21 -33.97
CA VAL A 86 -24.35 -19.76 -33.18
C VAL A 86 -24.08 -18.28 -33.54
N THR A 87 -24.63 -17.36 -32.76
CA THR A 87 -24.16 -15.96 -32.75
C THR A 87 -22.93 -15.89 -31.84
N ALA A 88 -21.91 -15.17 -32.30
CA ALA A 88 -20.63 -14.98 -31.62
C ALA A 88 -20.83 -14.67 -30.12
N ARG A 89 -20.15 -15.42 -29.25
CA ARG A 89 -20.07 -15.13 -27.82
C ARG A 89 -19.63 -13.68 -27.66
N GLN A 90 -20.47 -12.85 -27.02
CA GLN A 90 -19.98 -11.62 -26.41
C GLN A 90 -18.89 -12.04 -25.42
N GLU A 91 -17.68 -11.59 -25.62
CA GLU A 91 -16.57 -11.81 -24.69
C GLU A 91 -16.99 -11.21 -23.33
N GLU A 92 -17.23 -12.06 -22.34
CA GLU A 92 -17.46 -11.60 -20.97
C GLU A 92 -16.21 -10.83 -20.53
N LYS A 93 -16.42 -9.60 -20.07
CA LYS A 93 -15.30 -8.78 -19.55
C LYS A 93 -14.60 -9.52 -18.43
N PRO A 94 -13.25 -9.53 -18.40
CA PRO A 94 -12.49 -10.16 -17.34
C PRO A 94 -12.94 -9.66 -15.96
N ARG A 95 -13.23 -10.57 -15.04
CA ARG A 95 -13.64 -10.23 -13.66
C ARG A 95 -12.41 -10.11 -12.79
N LEU A 96 -11.89 -8.90 -12.62
CA LEU A 96 -10.78 -8.60 -11.73
C LEU A 96 -11.29 -7.94 -10.44
N ALA A 97 -10.97 -8.54 -9.30
CA ALA A 97 -11.35 -8.03 -7.98
C ALA A 97 -10.28 -7.07 -7.42
N ILE A 98 -10.18 -5.86 -8.00
CA ILE A 98 -9.22 -4.86 -7.54
C ILE A 98 -9.68 -4.29 -6.19
N GLY A 99 -8.83 -4.40 -5.16
CA GLY A 99 -9.09 -3.87 -3.82
C GLY A 99 -9.93 -4.76 -2.92
N VAL A 100 -10.33 -5.95 -3.37
CA VAL A 100 -10.98 -6.94 -2.51
C VAL A 100 -9.92 -7.58 -1.60
N GLN A 101 -10.15 -7.49 -0.29
CA GLN A 101 -9.25 -8.00 0.75
C GLN A 101 -9.77 -9.29 1.41
N ASN A 102 -11.03 -9.62 1.21
CA ASN A 102 -11.66 -10.82 1.73
C ASN A 102 -11.60 -11.94 0.68
N PHE A 103 -11.03 -13.09 1.05
CA PHE A 103 -10.85 -14.22 0.13
C PHE A 103 -12.18 -14.86 -0.28
N ARG A 104 -13.13 -15.03 0.66
CA ARG A 104 -14.47 -15.55 0.38
C ARG A 104 -15.18 -14.68 -0.66
N ASP A 105 -15.22 -13.37 -0.45
CA ASP A 105 -15.85 -12.43 -1.38
C ASP A 105 -15.25 -12.50 -2.79
N LEU A 106 -13.93 -12.67 -2.86
CA LEU A 106 -13.22 -12.79 -4.14
C LEU A 106 -13.66 -14.05 -4.88
N ARG A 107 -13.72 -15.18 -4.17
CA ARG A 107 -14.06 -16.48 -4.75
C ARG A 107 -15.56 -16.60 -5.10
N GLU A 108 -16.46 -16.13 -4.24
CA GLU A 108 -17.92 -16.14 -4.47
C GLU A 108 -18.31 -15.24 -5.65
N LYS A 109 -17.58 -14.14 -5.89
CA LYS A 109 -17.77 -13.27 -7.07
C LYS A 109 -17.17 -13.86 -8.35
N HIS A 110 -16.57 -15.05 -8.30
CA HIS A 110 -15.88 -15.70 -9.41
C HIS A 110 -14.86 -14.77 -10.09
N ALA A 111 -14.17 -13.92 -9.30
CA ALA A 111 -13.12 -13.08 -9.80
C ALA A 111 -11.83 -13.90 -10.05
N TYR A 112 -11.02 -13.45 -11.00
CA TYR A 112 -9.72 -14.07 -11.24
C TYR A 112 -8.86 -13.99 -9.97
N TYR A 113 -8.33 -15.12 -9.58
CA TYR A 113 -7.47 -15.28 -8.42
C TYR A 113 -6.11 -15.85 -8.84
N VAL A 114 -5.03 -15.12 -8.53
CA VAL A 114 -3.68 -15.67 -8.62
C VAL A 114 -3.47 -16.57 -7.42
N ASP A 115 -3.38 -17.88 -7.68
CA ASP A 115 -3.40 -18.90 -6.64
C ASP A 115 -2.13 -18.89 -5.78
N LYS A 116 -2.26 -18.38 -4.56
CA LYS A 116 -1.25 -18.35 -3.50
C LYS A 116 -1.56 -19.31 -2.35
N THR A 117 -2.41 -20.31 -2.57
CA THR A 117 -2.81 -21.25 -1.52
C THR A 117 -1.67 -22.15 -1.03
N GLN A 118 -0.54 -22.20 -1.73
CA GLN A 118 0.70 -22.80 -1.22
C GLN A 118 1.18 -22.19 0.10
N PHE A 119 0.86 -20.91 0.36
CA PHE A 119 1.11 -20.27 1.65
C PHE A 119 0.51 -21.06 2.83
N ILE A 120 -0.66 -21.66 2.64
CA ILE A 120 -1.33 -22.48 3.66
C ILE A 120 -0.48 -23.72 3.97
N GLU A 121 0.02 -24.42 2.93
CA GLU A 121 0.84 -25.62 3.09
C GLU A 121 2.16 -25.29 3.79
N GLU A 122 2.88 -24.28 3.32
CA GLU A 122 4.14 -23.85 3.93
C GLU A 122 3.95 -23.43 5.40
N PHE A 123 2.87 -22.69 5.71
CA PHE A 123 2.57 -22.30 7.08
C PHE A 123 2.26 -23.49 7.97
N LEU A 124 1.46 -24.46 7.51
CA LEU A 124 1.09 -25.63 8.29
C LEU A 124 2.26 -26.59 8.47
N ASP A 125 3.10 -26.79 7.44
CA ASP A 125 4.26 -27.67 7.47
C ASP A 125 5.43 -27.09 8.28
N SER A 126 5.48 -25.76 8.46
CA SER A 126 6.52 -25.12 9.27
C SER A 126 6.46 -25.59 10.73
N TRP A 127 7.60 -25.66 11.41
CA TRP A 127 7.69 -25.96 12.86
C TRP A 127 7.68 -24.68 13.71
N TYR A 128 7.39 -23.53 13.11
CA TYR A 128 7.40 -22.24 13.80
C TYR A 128 6.09 -22.03 14.55
N GLN A 129 6.18 -21.72 15.85
CA GLN A 129 5.00 -21.44 16.65
C GLN A 129 4.45 -20.04 16.39
N VAL A 130 5.34 -19.06 16.23
CA VAL A 130 4.98 -17.68 15.91
C VAL A 130 5.80 -17.21 14.71
N THR A 131 5.14 -16.82 13.65
CA THR A 131 5.76 -16.29 12.42
C THR A 131 5.37 -14.83 12.21
N LEU A 132 6.35 -13.96 12.03
CA LEU A 132 6.14 -12.58 11.59
C LEU A 132 6.57 -12.46 10.14
N ILE A 133 5.65 -12.06 9.27
CA ILE A 133 5.92 -11.86 7.85
C ILE A 133 5.87 -10.36 7.55
N THR A 134 7.01 -9.78 7.17
CA THR A 134 7.06 -8.38 6.74
C THR A 134 7.18 -8.30 5.23
N ARG A 135 6.22 -7.61 4.61
CA ARG A 135 6.20 -7.38 3.15
C ARG A 135 5.71 -5.95 2.89
N PRO A 136 6.11 -5.32 1.79
CA PRO A 136 5.61 -4.00 1.45
C PRO A 136 4.08 -3.94 1.31
N ARG A 137 3.53 -2.75 1.32
CA ARG A 137 2.08 -2.56 1.11
C ARG A 137 1.66 -3.01 -0.28
N ARG A 138 0.41 -3.52 -0.40
CA ARG A 138 -0.20 -3.98 -1.66
C ARG A 138 0.40 -5.26 -2.25
N PHE A 139 1.18 -6.02 -1.48
CA PHE A 139 1.70 -7.33 -1.87
C PHE A 139 0.83 -8.52 -1.44
N GLY A 140 -0.43 -8.31 -1.06
CA GLY A 140 -1.40 -9.37 -0.81
C GLY A 140 -1.46 -9.89 0.64
N LYS A 141 -0.80 -9.23 1.62
CA LYS A 141 -0.80 -9.67 3.04
C LYS A 141 -2.19 -9.97 3.58
N THR A 142 -3.07 -8.97 3.58
CA THR A 142 -4.45 -9.09 4.12
C THR A 142 -5.26 -10.17 3.40
N LEU A 143 -5.12 -10.30 2.08
CA LEU A 143 -5.82 -11.34 1.32
C LEU A 143 -5.35 -12.74 1.71
N ASN A 144 -4.04 -12.96 1.85
CA ASN A 144 -3.48 -14.23 2.28
C ASN A 144 -3.86 -14.56 3.74
N MET A 145 -3.90 -13.56 4.63
CA MET A 145 -4.39 -13.73 6.00
C MET A 145 -5.87 -14.11 6.03
N SER A 146 -6.70 -13.44 5.22
CA SER A 146 -8.12 -13.78 5.05
C SER A 146 -8.30 -15.19 4.48
N MET A 147 -7.47 -15.59 3.52
CA MET A 147 -7.47 -16.93 2.94
C MET A 147 -7.11 -17.99 3.98
N LEU A 148 -6.06 -17.76 4.76
CA LEU A 148 -5.66 -18.70 5.82
C LEU A 148 -6.73 -18.81 6.91
N ALA A 149 -7.34 -17.70 7.33
CA ALA A 149 -8.47 -17.70 8.26
C ALA A 149 -9.66 -18.48 7.70
N GLU A 150 -9.96 -18.28 6.42
CA GLU A 150 -11.04 -18.97 5.73
C GLU A 150 -10.82 -20.48 5.65
N PHE A 151 -9.58 -20.90 5.38
CA PHE A 151 -9.21 -22.31 5.31
C PHE A 151 -9.29 -23.02 6.67
N LEU A 152 -8.76 -22.41 7.73
CA LEU A 152 -8.62 -23.09 9.03
C LEU A 152 -9.90 -23.10 9.86
N ASP A 153 -10.72 -22.05 9.76
CA ASP A 153 -11.82 -21.76 10.69
C ASP A 153 -12.92 -22.85 10.71
N CYS A 154 -13.03 -23.55 11.83
CA CYS A 154 -14.02 -24.61 12.04
C CYS A 154 -15.48 -24.12 12.14
N THR A 155 -15.72 -22.83 12.16
CA THR A 155 -17.07 -22.23 12.11
C THR A 155 -17.56 -22.01 10.68
N LYS A 156 -16.73 -22.32 9.69
CA LYS A 156 -16.99 -22.08 8.26
C LYS A 156 -17.11 -23.39 7.49
N ASP A 157 -17.70 -23.26 6.31
CA ASP A 157 -17.66 -24.28 5.25
C ASP A 157 -17.08 -23.62 4.00
N SER A 158 -15.92 -24.08 3.58
CA SER A 158 -15.09 -23.39 2.59
C SER A 158 -14.68 -24.29 1.40
N ALA A 159 -15.22 -25.53 1.32
CA ALA A 159 -14.84 -26.49 0.30
C ALA A 159 -15.01 -25.94 -1.12
N ASP A 160 -16.14 -25.29 -1.38
CA ASP A 160 -16.48 -24.77 -2.71
C ASP A 160 -15.55 -23.64 -3.16
N ILE A 161 -15.14 -22.76 -2.21
CA ILE A 161 -14.30 -21.62 -2.55
C ILE A 161 -12.83 -21.98 -2.72
N PHE A 162 -12.37 -23.10 -2.16
CA PHE A 162 -11.03 -23.65 -2.41
C PHE A 162 -10.99 -24.65 -3.56
N ALA A 163 -12.13 -25.02 -4.13
CA ALA A 163 -12.16 -25.94 -5.27
C ALA A 163 -11.29 -25.43 -6.43
N GLY A 164 -10.41 -26.31 -6.94
CA GLY A 164 -9.50 -26.00 -8.04
C GLY A 164 -8.25 -25.20 -7.67
N THR A 165 -7.99 -24.95 -6.40
CA THR A 165 -6.74 -24.32 -5.92
C THR A 165 -5.65 -25.36 -5.66
N LYS A 166 -4.39 -24.92 -5.53
CA LYS A 166 -3.24 -25.80 -5.29
C LYS A 166 -3.39 -26.57 -3.98
N VAL A 167 -3.80 -25.94 -2.88
CA VAL A 167 -3.98 -26.59 -1.58
C VAL A 167 -5.07 -27.68 -1.62
N PHE A 168 -6.04 -27.57 -2.52
CA PHE A 168 -7.09 -28.59 -2.68
C PHE A 168 -6.53 -29.95 -3.16
N ALA A 169 -5.43 -29.92 -3.91
CA ALA A 169 -4.70 -31.09 -4.35
C ALA A 169 -3.55 -31.48 -3.41
N GLY A 170 -3.27 -30.66 -2.40
CA GLY A 170 -2.16 -30.81 -1.48
C GLY A 170 -2.43 -31.72 -0.29
N SER A 171 -1.40 -31.97 0.52
CA SER A 171 -1.47 -32.85 1.71
C SER A 171 -2.28 -32.23 2.86
N GLN A 172 -2.31 -30.90 2.95
CA GLN A 172 -2.91 -30.14 4.06
C GLN A 172 -4.41 -29.92 3.90
N TRP A 173 -5.02 -30.42 2.79
CA TRP A 173 -6.47 -30.32 2.57
C TRP A 173 -7.32 -30.83 3.73
N GLN A 174 -6.83 -31.86 4.47
CA GLN A 174 -7.54 -32.48 5.58
C GLN A 174 -7.71 -31.53 6.78
N GLU A 175 -6.91 -30.49 6.88
CA GLU A 175 -6.97 -29.50 7.97
C GLU A 175 -8.01 -28.39 7.72
N MET A 176 -8.63 -28.39 6.53
CA MET A 176 -9.61 -27.37 6.19
C MET A 176 -10.83 -27.41 7.11
N ASN A 177 -11.18 -26.22 7.64
CA ASN A 177 -12.30 -25.99 8.55
C ASN A 177 -12.26 -26.89 9.80
N ARG A 178 -11.06 -27.12 10.35
CA ARG A 178 -10.85 -28.01 11.51
C ARG A 178 -10.46 -27.29 12.80
N HIS A 179 -10.07 -26.03 12.74
CA HIS A 179 -9.45 -25.35 13.86
C HIS A 179 -10.19 -24.09 14.29
N PRO A 180 -10.27 -23.78 15.59
CA PRO A 180 -10.71 -22.47 16.02
C PRO A 180 -9.67 -21.42 15.61
N VAL A 181 -10.15 -20.28 15.07
CA VAL A 181 -9.30 -19.18 14.56
C VAL A 181 -9.69 -17.87 15.25
N VAL A 182 -8.71 -17.13 15.71
CA VAL A 182 -8.86 -15.72 16.11
C VAL A 182 -8.17 -14.88 15.04
N PHE A 183 -8.92 -14.06 14.32
CA PHE A 183 -8.42 -13.20 13.25
C PHE A 183 -8.67 -11.73 13.56
N LEU A 184 -7.60 -10.97 13.77
CA LEU A 184 -7.64 -9.55 14.09
C LEU A 184 -6.86 -8.76 13.06
N SER A 185 -7.48 -7.75 12.46
CA SER A 185 -6.78 -6.79 11.60
C SER A 185 -6.69 -5.44 12.29
N PHE A 186 -5.46 -4.96 12.47
CA PHE A 186 -5.19 -3.65 13.07
C PHE A 186 -5.12 -2.52 12.04
N LEU A 187 -5.52 -2.76 10.80
CA LEU A 187 -5.52 -1.78 9.72
C LEU A 187 -6.18 -0.44 10.12
N ASN A 188 -7.29 -0.51 10.86
CA ASN A 188 -8.08 0.64 11.29
C ASN A 188 -7.78 1.09 12.73
N VAL A 189 -6.81 0.49 13.41
CA VAL A 189 -6.41 0.88 14.77
C VAL A 189 -5.45 2.08 14.69
N LYS A 190 -6.02 3.24 14.38
CA LYS A 190 -5.36 4.54 14.21
C LYS A 190 -6.20 5.60 14.87
N ALA A 191 -5.56 6.58 15.51
CA ALA A 191 -6.26 7.71 16.12
C ALA A 191 -5.26 8.85 16.40
N ASP A 192 -5.78 10.03 16.76
CA ASP A 192 -5.00 11.21 17.09
C ASP A 192 -4.67 11.32 18.61
N SER A 193 -5.06 10.33 19.41
CA SER A 193 -4.77 10.27 20.85
C SER A 193 -4.65 8.84 21.35
N ALA A 194 -3.90 8.64 22.44
CA ALA A 194 -3.72 7.34 23.07
C ALA A 194 -5.05 6.69 23.46
N GLY A 195 -5.94 7.43 24.12
CA GLY A 195 -7.24 6.92 24.56
C GLY A 195 -8.12 6.44 23.41
N ALA A 196 -8.18 7.19 22.31
CA ALA A 196 -8.94 6.82 21.12
C ALA A 196 -8.32 5.60 20.41
N LEU A 197 -6.98 5.50 20.35
CA LEU A 197 -6.31 4.36 19.76
C LEU A 197 -6.52 3.09 20.57
N ILE A 198 -6.40 3.17 21.89
CA ILE A 198 -6.67 2.05 22.80
C ILE A 198 -8.14 1.60 22.69
N GLN A 199 -9.08 2.54 22.51
CA GLN A 199 -10.48 2.18 22.29
C GLN A 199 -10.67 1.47 20.95
N ALA A 200 -10.05 1.94 19.87
CA ALA A 200 -10.10 1.27 18.56
C ALA A 200 -9.53 -0.17 18.63
N LEU A 201 -8.45 -0.36 19.40
CA LEU A 201 -7.90 -1.69 19.66
C LEU A 201 -8.89 -2.59 20.42
N LYS A 202 -9.51 -2.06 21.50
CA LYS A 202 -10.54 -2.77 22.26
C LYS A 202 -11.73 -3.16 21.37
N ASP A 203 -12.19 -2.25 20.51
CA ASP A 203 -13.30 -2.49 19.60
C ASP A 203 -12.98 -3.60 18.59
N THR A 204 -11.73 -3.63 18.08
CA THR A 204 -11.26 -4.70 17.19
C THR A 204 -11.28 -6.07 17.88
N VAL A 205 -10.78 -6.16 19.11
CA VAL A 205 -10.81 -7.41 19.88
C VAL A 205 -12.24 -7.79 20.27
N ARG A 206 -13.07 -6.80 20.64
CA ARG A 206 -14.49 -7.03 20.97
C ARG A 206 -15.26 -7.65 19.82
N ALA A 207 -15.07 -7.17 18.60
CA ALA A 207 -15.73 -7.72 17.41
C ALA A 207 -15.44 -9.22 17.24
N GLU A 208 -14.23 -9.67 17.60
CA GLU A 208 -13.89 -11.09 17.54
C GLU A 208 -14.54 -11.88 18.68
N TYR A 209 -14.73 -11.30 19.87
CA TYR A 209 -15.56 -11.90 20.93
C TYR A 209 -17.03 -12.03 20.50
N GLU A 210 -17.57 -11.03 19.82
CA GLU A 210 -18.96 -11.03 19.33
C GLU A 210 -19.20 -12.13 18.29
N ARG A 211 -18.20 -12.49 17.49
CA ARG A 211 -18.25 -13.64 16.58
C ARG A 211 -18.52 -14.97 17.33
N TYR A 212 -18.07 -15.06 18.56
CA TYR A 212 -18.26 -16.21 19.45
C TYR A 212 -19.31 -15.98 20.55
N TYR A 213 -20.21 -15.02 20.35
CA TYR A 213 -21.19 -14.62 21.37
C TYR A 213 -22.03 -15.77 21.91
N THR A 214 -22.37 -16.77 21.11
CA THR A 214 -23.14 -17.95 21.52
C THR A 214 -22.48 -18.74 22.65
N LEU A 215 -21.16 -18.62 22.84
CA LEU A 215 -20.42 -19.31 23.90
C LEU A 215 -20.70 -18.76 25.29
N PHE A 216 -21.24 -17.55 25.44
CA PHE A 216 -21.55 -16.93 26.74
C PHE A 216 -22.50 -17.80 27.57
N GLY A 217 -23.47 -18.43 26.96
CA GLY A 217 -24.49 -19.25 27.63
C GLY A 217 -24.28 -20.75 27.48
N ASP A 218 -23.24 -21.23 26.80
CA ASP A 218 -23.07 -22.65 26.49
C ASP A 218 -22.57 -23.45 27.72
N GLU A 219 -23.34 -24.45 28.15
CA GLU A 219 -23.04 -25.28 29.33
C GLU A 219 -21.83 -26.22 29.12
N ARG A 220 -21.36 -26.41 27.89
CA ARG A 220 -20.12 -27.17 27.62
C ARG A 220 -18.88 -26.47 28.19
N LEU A 221 -18.96 -25.15 28.36
CA LEU A 221 -17.91 -24.40 29.05
C LEU A 221 -18.12 -24.41 30.56
N PRO A 222 -17.07 -24.62 31.37
CA PRO A 222 -17.13 -24.46 32.83
C PRO A 222 -17.60 -23.06 33.23
N GLU A 223 -18.36 -22.94 34.29
CA GLU A 223 -18.92 -21.65 34.76
C GLU A 223 -17.84 -20.57 34.98
N PHE A 224 -16.70 -20.97 35.56
CA PHE A 224 -15.58 -20.02 35.76
C PHE A 224 -15.06 -19.47 34.44
N GLN A 225 -15.00 -20.29 33.39
CA GLN A 225 -14.52 -19.85 32.06
C GLN A 225 -15.53 -18.92 31.37
N ARG A 226 -16.82 -19.21 31.50
CA ARG A 226 -17.87 -18.30 30.99
C ARG A 226 -17.81 -16.94 31.68
N LYS A 227 -17.56 -16.91 33.02
CA LYS A 227 -17.35 -15.66 33.75
C LYS A 227 -16.11 -14.91 33.31
N GLU A 228 -14.96 -15.57 33.17
CA GLU A 228 -13.72 -14.95 32.63
C GLU A 228 -13.94 -14.36 31.24
N PHE A 229 -14.59 -15.11 30.35
CA PHE A 229 -14.92 -14.65 29.00
C PHE A 229 -15.82 -13.41 29.00
N GLN A 230 -16.87 -13.42 29.83
CA GLN A 230 -17.77 -12.28 30.01
C GLN A 230 -17.05 -11.06 30.57
N MET A 231 -16.22 -11.24 31.61
CA MET A 231 -15.46 -10.14 32.22
C MET A 231 -14.48 -9.51 31.23
N ALA A 232 -13.80 -10.31 30.42
CA ALA A 232 -12.94 -9.82 29.36
C ALA A 232 -13.74 -9.02 28.32
N TYR A 233 -14.87 -9.54 27.85
CA TYR A 233 -15.76 -8.85 26.91
C TYR A 233 -16.24 -7.49 27.46
N GLU A 234 -16.74 -7.45 28.71
CA GLU A 234 -17.19 -6.21 29.38
C GLU A 234 -16.06 -5.17 29.49
N SER A 235 -14.81 -5.62 29.71
CA SER A 235 -13.63 -4.73 29.82
C SER A 235 -13.22 -4.10 28.49
N LEU A 236 -13.68 -4.65 27.37
CA LEU A 236 -13.44 -4.11 26.03
C LEU A 236 -14.39 -2.96 25.66
N HIS A 237 -15.45 -2.71 26.45
CA HIS A 237 -16.35 -1.59 26.20
C HIS A 237 -15.77 -0.26 26.70
N ALA A 238 -16.19 0.83 26.05
CA ALA A 238 -15.83 2.18 26.49
C ALA A 238 -16.39 2.49 27.88
N GLY A 239 -15.61 3.17 28.73
CA GLY A 239 -16.06 3.61 30.04
C GLY A 239 -16.21 2.48 31.09
N SER A 240 -15.58 1.34 30.90
CA SER A 240 -15.53 0.29 31.92
C SER A 240 -14.81 0.82 33.18
N GLU A 241 -15.57 1.08 34.24
CA GLU A 241 -15.06 1.62 35.52
C GLU A 241 -14.44 0.55 36.47
N ARG A 242 -14.25 -0.66 35.98
CA ARG A 242 -13.70 -1.78 36.77
C ARG A 242 -12.22 -1.53 37.07
N LYS A 243 -11.82 -1.71 38.30
CA LYS A 243 -10.42 -1.58 38.76
C LYS A 243 -9.46 -2.57 38.10
N ASP A 244 -9.95 -3.70 37.61
CA ASP A 244 -9.21 -4.79 36.95
C ASP A 244 -9.35 -4.79 35.41
N SER A 245 -10.04 -3.78 34.86
CA SER A 245 -10.35 -3.70 33.43
C SER A 245 -9.09 -3.79 32.53
N GLU A 246 -8.02 -3.09 32.89
CA GLU A 246 -6.77 -3.11 32.13
C GLU A 246 -6.15 -4.51 32.05
N SER A 247 -6.13 -5.25 33.19
CA SER A 247 -5.63 -6.62 33.22
C SER A 247 -6.45 -7.55 32.30
N TYR A 248 -7.77 -7.37 32.23
CA TYR A 248 -8.63 -8.14 31.32
C TYR A 248 -8.40 -7.75 29.87
N VAL A 249 -8.19 -6.47 29.57
CA VAL A 249 -7.84 -6.02 28.21
C VAL A 249 -6.53 -6.65 27.75
N ILE A 250 -5.50 -6.62 28.59
CA ILE A 250 -4.19 -7.23 28.29
C ILE A 250 -4.32 -8.74 28.03
N ARG A 251 -5.14 -9.44 28.79
CA ARG A 251 -5.33 -10.90 28.69
C ARG A 251 -6.45 -11.31 27.73
N SER A 252 -7.16 -10.38 27.11
CA SER A 252 -8.38 -10.65 26.35
C SER A 252 -8.17 -11.71 25.25
N ILE A 253 -7.16 -11.58 24.42
CA ILE A 253 -6.88 -12.55 23.34
C ILE A 253 -6.54 -13.94 23.92
N MET A 254 -5.75 -14.00 25.00
CA MET A 254 -5.42 -15.27 25.66
C MET A 254 -6.67 -15.92 26.24
N ILE A 255 -7.56 -15.16 26.91
CA ILE A 255 -8.83 -15.66 27.47
C ILE A 255 -9.72 -16.20 26.35
N LEU A 256 -9.77 -15.51 25.20
CA LEU A 256 -10.50 -15.98 24.03
C LEU A 256 -9.91 -17.31 23.52
N CYS A 257 -8.60 -17.41 23.36
CA CYS A 257 -7.93 -18.66 22.96
C CYS A 257 -8.22 -19.81 23.94
N GLN A 258 -8.16 -19.55 25.24
CA GLN A 258 -8.49 -20.54 26.27
C GLN A 258 -9.94 -21.02 26.15
N THR A 259 -10.88 -20.10 25.97
CA THR A 259 -12.30 -20.41 25.84
C THR A 259 -12.56 -21.27 24.62
N LEU A 260 -11.98 -20.91 23.47
CA LEU A 260 -12.13 -21.64 22.23
C LEU A 260 -11.47 -23.04 22.30
N ASN A 261 -10.30 -23.14 22.92
CA ASN A 261 -9.64 -24.42 23.15
C ASN A 261 -10.48 -25.36 24.01
N LEU A 262 -11.06 -24.88 25.09
CA LEU A 262 -11.94 -25.68 25.94
C LEU A 262 -13.21 -26.11 25.22
N TYR A 263 -13.77 -25.26 24.39
CA TYR A 263 -15.01 -25.52 23.68
C TYR A 263 -14.86 -26.49 22.51
N TYR A 264 -13.84 -26.27 21.66
CA TYR A 264 -13.61 -27.06 20.45
C TYR A 264 -12.68 -28.28 20.67
N GLY A 265 -12.00 -28.34 21.82
CA GLY A 265 -11.03 -29.41 22.12
C GLY A 265 -9.75 -29.34 21.26
N LYS A 266 -9.49 -28.20 20.62
CA LYS A 266 -8.34 -27.96 19.75
C LYS A 266 -7.69 -26.63 20.09
N LYS A 267 -6.37 -26.54 19.93
CA LYS A 267 -5.64 -25.29 20.05
C LYS A 267 -6.01 -24.33 18.93
N VAL A 268 -5.80 -23.03 19.21
CA VAL A 268 -6.26 -21.92 18.37
C VAL A 268 -5.15 -21.44 17.45
N TYR A 269 -5.52 -21.10 16.22
CA TYR A 269 -4.67 -20.32 15.32
C TYR A 269 -4.96 -18.83 15.52
N LEU A 270 -3.92 -18.03 15.81
CA LEU A 270 -4.02 -16.58 16.01
C LEU A 270 -3.41 -15.85 14.81
N LEU A 271 -4.23 -15.10 14.11
CA LEU A 271 -3.86 -14.36 12.91
C LEU A 271 -3.96 -12.85 13.19
N LEU A 272 -2.84 -12.12 13.10
CA LEU A 272 -2.77 -10.67 13.38
C LEU A 272 -2.29 -9.95 12.11
N ASP A 273 -3.21 -9.28 11.43
CA ASP A 273 -2.89 -8.51 10.21
C ASP A 273 -2.58 -7.05 10.55
N GLU A 274 -1.56 -6.46 9.90
CA GLU A 274 -1.09 -5.07 10.08
C GLU A 274 -0.78 -4.75 11.56
N TYR A 275 -0.06 -5.67 12.25
CA TYR A 275 0.21 -5.60 13.68
C TYR A 275 0.98 -4.34 14.11
N ASP A 276 1.75 -3.76 13.21
CA ASP A 276 2.60 -2.58 13.43
C ASP A 276 1.86 -1.25 13.25
N THR A 277 0.66 -1.25 12.69
CA THR A 277 -0.15 -0.04 12.44
C THR A 277 -0.42 0.78 13.71
N PRO A 278 -0.81 0.20 14.87
CA PRO A 278 -1.03 0.98 16.08
C PRO A 278 0.24 1.67 16.60
N PHE A 279 1.39 1.01 16.49
CA PHE A 279 2.67 1.56 16.89
C PHE A 279 3.09 2.72 16.01
N MET A 280 2.91 2.59 14.69
CA MET A 280 3.20 3.68 13.74
C MET A 280 2.30 4.89 13.98
N SER A 281 1.00 4.67 14.24
CA SER A 281 0.06 5.74 14.57
C SER A 281 0.42 6.46 15.86
N ALA A 282 0.77 5.71 16.90
CA ALA A 282 1.17 6.26 18.19
C ALA A 282 2.46 7.09 18.11
N ASN A 283 3.45 6.64 17.33
CA ASN A 283 4.68 7.39 17.13
C ASN A 283 4.44 8.72 16.39
N SER A 284 3.59 8.73 15.38
CA SER A 284 3.21 9.96 14.66
C SER A 284 2.44 10.95 15.54
N GLY A 285 1.77 10.47 16.60
CA GLY A 285 0.96 11.27 17.53
C GLY A 285 1.67 11.66 18.83
N GLU A 286 2.96 11.32 18.99
CA GLU A 286 3.76 11.60 20.20
C GLU A 286 3.24 10.95 21.51
N TYR A 287 2.41 9.90 21.41
CA TYR A 287 1.86 9.14 22.57
C TYR A 287 2.27 7.64 22.55
N TYR A 288 3.43 7.38 21.97
CA TYR A 288 3.95 6.02 21.76
C TYR A 288 4.08 5.20 23.05
N GLU A 289 4.64 5.77 24.12
CA GLU A 289 4.89 5.05 25.38
C GLU A 289 3.61 4.59 26.09
N GLU A 290 2.53 5.37 26.02
CA GLU A 290 1.24 5.02 26.62
C GLU A 290 0.60 3.81 25.92
N VAL A 291 0.61 3.83 24.60
CA VAL A 291 0.02 2.76 23.76
C VAL A 291 0.88 1.50 23.79
N ARG A 292 2.20 1.68 23.75
CA ARG A 292 3.19 0.60 23.73
C ARG A 292 3.00 -0.38 24.90
N SER A 293 2.80 0.11 26.12
CA SER A 293 2.64 -0.74 27.30
C SER A 293 1.47 -1.72 27.16
N ILE A 294 0.33 -1.23 26.68
CA ILE A 294 -0.89 -2.05 26.51
C ILE A 294 -0.71 -3.03 25.33
N LEU A 295 -0.20 -2.56 24.18
CA LEU A 295 0.05 -3.43 23.03
C LEU A 295 1.04 -4.54 23.35
N ASN A 296 2.15 -4.20 24.03
CA ASN A 296 3.13 -5.18 24.48
C ASN A 296 2.52 -6.21 25.42
N GLY A 297 1.68 -5.76 26.36
CA GLY A 297 0.95 -6.65 27.26
C GLY A 297 0.06 -7.64 26.51
N ILE A 298 -0.74 -7.15 25.56
CA ILE A 298 -1.64 -7.99 24.76
C ILE A 298 -0.85 -8.99 23.91
N LEU A 299 0.16 -8.53 23.15
CA LEU A 299 0.95 -9.40 22.27
C LEU A 299 1.77 -10.42 23.08
N SER A 300 2.40 -10.00 24.18
CA SER A 300 3.18 -10.89 25.02
C SER A 300 2.32 -11.99 25.64
N THR A 301 1.16 -11.66 26.22
CA THR A 301 0.28 -12.66 26.83
C THR A 301 -0.35 -13.61 25.82
N SER A 302 -0.58 -13.13 24.60
CA SER A 302 -1.22 -13.92 23.54
C SER A 302 -0.26 -14.87 22.84
N LEU A 303 1.01 -14.46 22.67
CA LEU A 303 2.00 -15.16 21.86
C LEU A 303 3.02 -15.95 22.67
N LYS A 304 3.38 -15.45 23.88
CA LYS A 304 4.41 -16.08 24.72
C LYS A 304 3.81 -17.02 25.74
N GLY A 305 4.20 -18.30 25.66
CA GLY A 305 3.79 -19.29 26.65
C GLY A 305 2.28 -19.50 26.75
N ASN A 306 1.53 -19.15 25.71
CA ASN A 306 0.10 -19.41 25.62
C ASN A 306 -0.12 -20.91 25.30
N PRO A 307 -0.57 -21.73 26.26
CA PRO A 307 -0.71 -23.17 26.06
C PRO A 307 -1.88 -23.54 25.13
N PHE A 308 -2.76 -22.58 24.84
CA PHE A 308 -3.95 -22.74 24.03
C PHE A 308 -3.69 -22.39 22.55
N LEU A 309 -2.49 -21.87 22.26
CA LEU A 309 -2.07 -21.48 20.91
C LEU A 309 -1.46 -22.68 20.18
N GLU A 310 -1.93 -22.97 18.97
CA GLU A 310 -1.27 -23.89 18.03
C GLU A 310 -0.15 -23.20 17.30
N LYS A 311 -0.51 -22.20 16.49
CA LYS A 311 0.41 -21.31 15.78
C LYS A 311 -0.14 -19.89 15.73
N ALA A 312 0.74 -18.94 15.54
CA ALA A 312 0.36 -17.57 15.23
C ALA A 312 1.12 -17.06 14.01
N VAL A 313 0.45 -16.24 13.20
CA VAL A 313 1.09 -15.47 12.15
C VAL A 313 0.71 -14.00 12.28
N LEU A 314 1.73 -13.15 12.20
CA LEU A 314 1.60 -11.71 12.21
C LEU A 314 2.04 -11.18 10.84
N THR A 315 1.35 -10.17 10.32
CA THR A 315 1.80 -9.46 9.13
C THR A 315 1.94 -7.97 9.40
N GLY A 316 2.95 -7.35 8.77
CA GLY A 316 3.23 -5.93 8.88
C GLY A 316 4.18 -5.45 7.80
N ILE A 317 4.66 -4.22 7.95
CA ILE A 317 5.69 -3.62 7.09
C ILE A 317 7.06 -3.74 7.76
N GLN A 318 7.13 -3.54 9.09
CA GLN A 318 8.37 -3.50 9.84
C GLN A 318 8.36 -4.48 11.00
N ARG A 319 9.57 -4.90 11.41
CA ARG A 319 9.76 -5.56 12.70
C ARG A 319 9.88 -4.48 13.78
N ILE A 320 9.09 -4.60 14.83
CA ILE A 320 9.19 -3.76 16.03
C ILE A 320 10.05 -4.53 17.03
N ALA A 321 11.31 -4.17 17.18
CA ALA A 321 12.30 -4.97 17.91
C ALA A 321 12.64 -4.43 19.28
N LYS A 322 12.55 -3.12 19.50
CA LYS A 322 12.98 -2.50 20.76
C LYS A 322 12.07 -2.89 21.91
N GLU A 323 12.74 -3.44 22.92
CA GLU A 323 12.30 -3.59 24.27
C GLU A 323 11.02 -4.44 24.52
N ASN A 324 11.22 -5.74 24.60
CA ASN A 324 10.33 -6.68 25.28
C ASN A 324 9.06 -7.17 24.58
N ILE A 325 8.62 -6.65 23.43
CA ILE A 325 7.53 -7.33 22.72
C ILE A 325 7.99 -8.71 22.26
N PHE A 326 9.16 -8.74 21.59
CA PHE A 326 9.72 -9.96 21.02
C PHE A 326 10.99 -10.46 21.72
N SER A 327 11.68 -9.65 22.54
CA SER A 327 12.85 -10.11 23.31
C SER A 327 12.52 -11.19 24.33
N GLY A 328 11.24 -11.31 24.67
CA GLY A 328 10.72 -12.42 25.47
C GLY A 328 10.12 -13.56 24.66
N LEU A 329 9.97 -13.44 23.33
CA LEU A 329 9.44 -14.48 22.45
C LEU A 329 10.58 -15.30 21.85
N ASN A 330 11.05 -16.33 22.57
CA ASN A 330 12.07 -17.26 22.07
C ASN A 330 11.56 -18.14 20.89
N ASN A 331 10.28 -18.00 20.55
CA ASN A 331 9.57 -18.81 19.55
C ASN A 331 9.13 -18.01 18.32
N LEU A 332 9.60 -16.76 18.16
CA LEU A 332 9.28 -15.92 17.00
C LEU A 332 10.30 -16.13 15.88
N ILE A 333 9.82 -16.46 14.71
CA ILE A 333 10.61 -16.42 13.45
C ILE A 333 10.11 -15.22 12.63
N VAL A 334 11.07 -14.45 12.12
CA VAL A 334 10.79 -13.26 11.31
C VAL A 334 11.19 -13.55 9.87
N CYS A 335 10.21 -13.50 8.98
CA CYS A 335 10.38 -13.67 7.53
C CYS A 335 10.26 -12.32 6.85
N THR A 336 11.41 -11.62 6.69
CA THR A 336 11.49 -10.35 5.96
C THR A 336 11.55 -10.59 4.45
N VAL A 337 11.82 -9.56 3.67
CA VAL A 337 12.03 -9.69 2.22
C VAL A 337 13.33 -10.42 1.86
N GLN A 338 14.18 -10.73 2.84
CA GLN A 338 15.46 -11.43 2.63
C GLN A 338 15.32 -12.95 2.64
N GLU A 339 14.40 -13.46 3.48
CA GLU A 339 14.24 -14.89 3.69
C GLU A 339 13.55 -15.55 2.50
N LYS A 340 13.93 -16.83 2.28
CA LYS A 340 13.33 -17.67 1.23
C LYS A 340 11.95 -18.18 1.59
N GLU A 341 11.66 -18.24 2.89
CA GLU A 341 10.35 -18.63 3.38
C GLU A 341 9.29 -17.63 2.90
N TYR A 342 8.27 -18.16 2.26
CA TYR A 342 7.15 -17.39 1.71
C TYR A 342 7.55 -16.36 0.64
N ASP A 343 8.66 -16.54 -0.07
CA ASP A 343 9.20 -15.54 -1.02
C ASP A 343 8.31 -15.39 -2.28
N ASP A 344 7.63 -16.46 -2.71
CA ASP A 344 6.68 -16.45 -3.83
C ASP A 344 5.20 -16.38 -3.39
N CYS A 345 4.92 -16.45 -2.08
CA CYS A 345 3.57 -16.36 -1.54
C CYS A 345 2.99 -14.94 -1.59
N PHE A 346 3.84 -13.92 -1.64
CA PHE A 346 3.47 -12.51 -1.68
C PHE A 346 4.03 -11.85 -2.94
N GLY A 347 3.21 -11.03 -3.60
CA GLY A 347 3.58 -10.52 -4.92
C GLY A 347 3.16 -11.47 -6.05
N PHE A 348 3.38 -11.10 -7.29
CA PHE A 348 3.15 -11.94 -8.46
C PHE A 348 4.47 -12.25 -9.16
N THR A 349 4.73 -13.51 -9.44
CA THR A 349 5.83 -13.94 -10.30
C THR A 349 5.55 -13.56 -11.76
N GLU A 350 6.57 -13.47 -12.62
CA GLU A 350 6.37 -13.16 -14.04
C GLU A 350 5.41 -14.16 -14.72
N LYS A 351 5.48 -15.44 -14.35
CA LYS A 351 4.55 -16.46 -14.85
C LYS A 351 3.10 -16.10 -14.53
N GLU A 352 2.82 -15.77 -13.28
CA GLU A 352 1.48 -15.40 -12.82
C GLU A 352 0.98 -14.10 -13.46
N VAL A 353 1.88 -13.13 -13.69
CA VAL A 353 1.57 -11.89 -14.43
C VAL A 353 1.16 -12.23 -15.85
N ARG A 354 1.90 -13.09 -16.54
CA ARG A 354 1.57 -13.51 -17.91
C ARG A 354 0.23 -14.24 -17.98
N GLU A 355 -0.08 -15.11 -17.03
CA GLU A 355 -1.35 -15.81 -16.92
C GLU A 355 -2.52 -14.82 -16.66
N LEU A 356 -2.35 -13.86 -15.76
CA LEU A 356 -3.35 -12.82 -15.49
C LEU A 356 -3.61 -11.94 -16.72
N LEU A 357 -2.57 -11.52 -17.42
CA LEU A 357 -2.70 -10.70 -18.63
C LEU A 357 -3.37 -11.46 -19.76
N ALA A 358 -3.01 -12.75 -19.94
CA ALA A 358 -3.66 -13.62 -20.92
C ALA A 358 -5.15 -13.79 -20.64
N TYR A 359 -5.55 -13.95 -19.38
CA TYR A 359 -6.95 -13.96 -18.96
C TYR A 359 -7.69 -12.67 -19.33
N CYS A 360 -6.99 -11.54 -19.27
CA CYS A 360 -7.53 -10.22 -19.60
C CYS A 360 -7.44 -9.87 -21.10
N ASN A 361 -6.93 -10.76 -21.96
CA ASN A 361 -6.61 -10.50 -23.37
C ASN A 361 -5.65 -9.30 -23.54
N VAL A 362 -4.68 -9.16 -22.63
CA VAL A 362 -3.64 -8.12 -22.65
C VAL A 362 -2.28 -8.77 -22.95
N GLU A 363 -1.52 -8.19 -23.86
CA GLU A 363 -0.20 -8.67 -24.20
C GLU A 363 0.83 -8.22 -23.14
N PHE A 364 1.75 -9.13 -22.78
CA PHE A 364 2.89 -8.80 -21.93
C PHE A 364 3.93 -8.01 -22.74
N SER A 365 4.34 -6.83 -22.26
CA SER A 365 5.31 -5.98 -22.94
C SER A 365 6.52 -5.65 -22.06
N ASP A 366 7.63 -5.28 -22.70
CA ASP A 366 8.83 -4.81 -22.02
C ASP A 366 8.60 -3.50 -21.26
N GLU A 367 7.66 -2.67 -21.72
CA GLU A 367 7.26 -1.45 -21.04
C GLU A 367 6.56 -1.76 -19.71
N LEU A 368 5.68 -2.78 -19.71
CA LEU A 368 5.04 -3.26 -18.48
C LEU A 368 6.11 -3.78 -17.50
N LYS A 369 7.04 -4.60 -18.00
CA LYS A 369 8.14 -5.11 -17.18
C LYS A 369 8.93 -3.97 -16.55
N LYS A 370 9.39 -3.01 -17.34
CA LYS A 370 10.12 -1.83 -16.83
C LYS A 370 9.30 -1.00 -15.82
N MET A 371 7.97 -1.00 -15.94
CA MET A 371 7.08 -0.20 -15.11
C MET A 371 6.80 -0.81 -13.75
N TYR A 372 6.64 -2.15 -13.64
CA TYR A 372 6.10 -2.80 -12.46
C TYR A 372 6.91 -3.96 -11.90
N ASP A 373 7.94 -4.43 -12.61
CA ASP A 373 8.86 -5.49 -12.15
C ASP A 373 9.93 -4.94 -11.18
N GLY A 374 10.81 -5.83 -10.72
CA GLY A 374 12.08 -5.49 -10.08
C GLY A 374 12.10 -5.56 -8.58
N TYR A 375 11.05 -6.02 -7.92
CA TYR A 375 11.12 -6.41 -6.51
C TYR A 375 11.71 -7.79 -6.37
N ARG A 376 12.46 -8.01 -5.29
CA ARG A 376 13.02 -9.30 -4.95
C ARG A 376 12.70 -9.66 -3.50
N PHE A 377 12.13 -10.85 -3.31
CA PHE A 377 11.92 -11.47 -2.01
C PHE A 377 12.67 -12.78 -2.01
N GLY A 378 13.58 -12.99 -1.03
CA GLY A 378 14.46 -14.14 -1.03
C GLY A 378 15.16 -14.35 -2.38
N ASP A 379 14.89 -15.46 -3.02
CA ASP A 379 15.41 -15.80 -4.35
C ASP A 379 14.42 -15.45 -5.49
N THR A 380 13.20 -15.00 -5.19
CA THR A 380 12.13 -14.82 -6.17
C THR A 380 11.96 -13.36 -6.59
N GLU A 381 11.95 -13.11 -7.90
CA GLU A 381 11.54 -11.81 -8.47
C GLU A 381 10.02 -11.73 -8.54
N VAL A 382 9.47 -10.60 -8.05
CA VAL A 382 8.04 -10.40 -7.95
C VAL A 382 7.60 -9.01 -8.40
N TYR A 383 6.40 -8.95 -8.95
CA TYR A 383 5.69 -7.73 -9.33
C TYR A 383 4.73 -7.30 -8.20
N ASN A 384 4.45 -6.00 -8.15
CA ASN A 384 3.40 -5.51 -7.26
C ASN A 384 2.00 -5.93 -7.77
N PRO A 385 1.24 -6.74 -7.01
CA PRO A 385 -0.08 -7.24 -7.43
C PRO A 385 -1.10 -6.16 -7.76
N TRP A 386 -1.09 -5.07 -6.98
CA TRP A 386 -2.01 -3.96 -7.17
C TRP A 386 -1.78 -3.25 -8.51
N SER A 387 -0.52 -2.91 -8.81
CA SER A 387 -0.17 -2.18 -10.03
C SER A 387 -0.45 -3.01 -11.27
N VAL A 388 -0.08 -4.30 -11.25
CA VAL A 388 -0.35 -5.22 -12.37
C VAL A 388 -1.85 -5.42 -12.58
N SER A 389 -2.63 -5.63 -11.51
CA SER A 389 -4.08 -5.80 -11.60
C SER A 389 -4.77 -4.54 -12.13
N CYS A 390 -4.35 -3.35 -11.68
CA CYS A 390 -4.85 -2.07 -12.20
C CYS A 390 -4.52 -1.90 -13.69
N TYR A 391 -3.30 -2.25 -14.10
CA TYR A 391 -2.90 -2.22 -15.50
C TYR A 391 -3.73 -3.20 -16.34
N ALA A 392 -3.88 -4.44 -15.89
CA ALA A 392 -4.68 -5.44 -16.58
C ALA A 392 -6.13 -4.99 -16.83
N ALA A 393 -6.72 -4.26 -15.85
CA ALA A 393 -8.07 -3.73 -15.96
C ALA A 393 -8.19 -2.49 -16.85
N ARG A 394 -7.19 -1.61 -16.83
CA ARG A 394 -7.26 -0.27 -17.47
C ARG A 394 -6.46 -0.15 -18.74
N GLN A 395 -5.50 -1.04 -18.97
CA GLN A 395 -4.57 -1.06 -20.10
C GLN A 395 -3.81 0.27 -20.30
N LYS A 396 -3.47 0.92 -19.18
CA LYS A 396 -2.69 2.16 -19.14
C LYS A 396 -1.48 1.99 -18.25
N LEU A 397 -0.31 2.35 -18.74
CA LEU A 397 0.93 2.38 -17.95
C LEU A 397 0.95 3.65 -17.11
N GLU A 398 0.46 3.56 -15.89
CA GLU A 398 0.39 4.65 -14.91
C GLU A 398 0.95 4.17 -13.56
N SER A 399 1.35 5.10 -12.70
CA SER A 399 1.75 4.77 -11.32
C SER A 399 0.50 4.56 -10.47
N TYR A 400 0.19 3.32 -10.13
CA TYR A 400 -0.98 2.95 -9.34
C TYR A 400 -0.68 2.80 -7.84
N TRP A 401 0.49 2.27 -7.51
CA TRP A 401 0.90 2.00 -6.14
C TRP A 401 1.27 3.27 -5.37
N VAL A 402 2.00 4.18 -6.03
CA VAL A 402 2.56 5.42 -5.47
C VAL A 402 1.49 6.41 -4.98
N ASN A 403 0.31 6.38 -5.56
CA ASN A 403 -0.80 7.27 -5.20
C ASN A 403 -1.53 6.85 -3.90
N THR A 404 -1.07 5.79 -3.22
CA THR A 404 -1.65 5.31 -1.97
C THR A 404 -0.88 5.90 -0.78
N SER A 405 -1.44 6.92 -0.15
CA SER A 405 -0.95 7.75 0.97
C SER A 405 -0.02 7.08 2.01
N GLU A 406 0.85 7.88 2.59
CA GLU A 406 1.70 7.75 3.79
C GLU A 406 3.22 7.87 3.54
N ASN A 407 3.63 8.69 2.55
CA ASN A 407 5.03 9.11 2.40
C ASN A 407 5.48 10.10 3.52
N SER A 408 4.60 10.42 4.50
CA SER A 408 4.92 11.39 5.55
C SER A 408 6.05 10.90 6.48
N ILE A 409 6.04 9.62 6.86
CA ILE A 409 7.10 9.05 7.71
C ILE A 409 8.43 9.08 6.97
N LEU A 410 8.42 8.71 5.68
CA LEU A 410 9.61 8.73 4.84
C LEU A 410 10.12 10.17 4.62
N ARG A 411 9.23 11.13 4.41
CA ARG A 411 9.60 12.54 4.30
C ARG A 411 10.26 13.05 5.56
N ASN A 412 9.64 12.84 6.72
CA ASN A 412 10.18 13.24 8.00
C ASN A 412 11.54 12.57 8.28
N ALA A 413 11.66 11.29 7.92
CA ALA A 413 12.91 10.56 8.07
C ALA A 413 14.05 11.17 7.23
N LEU A 414 13.77 11.51 5.96
CA LEU A 414 14.74 12.14 5.06
C LEU A 414 15.15 13.56 5.50
N GLU A 415 14.26 14.31 6.16
CA GLU A 415 14.55 15.65 6.65
C GLU A 415 15.53 15.68 7.85
N VAL A 416 15.57 14.59 8.63
CA VAL A 416 16.35 14.52 9.89
C VAL A 416 17.76 13.94 9.67
N GLN A 417 18.03 13.27 8.54
CA GLN A 417 19.26 12.50 8.35
C GLN A 417 20.50 13.35 8.01
N GLY A 418 21.68 12.78 8.36
CA GLY A 418 23.00 13.42 8.20
C GLY A 418 23.53 13.44 6.76
N ASP A 419 24.72 14.04 6.60
CA ASP A 419 25.37 14.23 5.29
C ASP A 419 25.81 12.92 4.64
N SER A 420 26.02 11.84 5.41
CA SER A 420 26.37 10.51 4.88
C SER A 420 25.21 9.91 4.11
N PHE A 421 24.02 9.85 4.71
CA PHE A 421 22.81 9.38 4.05
C PHE A 421 22.48 10.18 2.79
N LYS A 422 22.69 11.50 2.82
CA LYS A 422 22.48 12.35 1.64
C LYS A 422 23.32 11.93 0.46
N LYS A 423 24.61 11.61 0.69
CA LYS A 423 25.51 11.12 -0.37
C LYS A 423 25.09 9.78 -0.92
N GLU A 424 24.72 8.82 -0.06
CA GLU A 424 24.20 7.52 -0.47
C GLU A 424 22.91 7.66 -1.27
N TYR A 425 21.99 8.52 -0.81
CA TYR A 425 20.74 8.83 -1.51
C TYR A 425 20.98 9.48 -2.88
N GLU A 426 21.92 10.43 -2.97
CA GLU A 426 22.33 11.03 -4.24
C GLU A 426 22.92 9.98 -5.19
N THR A 427 23.77 9.07 -4.70
CA THR A 427 24.33 7.95 -5.46
C THR A 427 23.21 7.07 -6.01
N LEU A 428 22.23 6.70 -5.16
CA LEU A 428 21.07 5.93 -5.58
C LEU A 428 20.30 6.62 -6.73
N ILE A 429 20.08 7.92 -6.61
CA ILE A 429 19.39 8.70 -7.66
C ILE A 429 20.22 8.77 -8.94
N GLN A 430 21.53 8.97 -8.83
CA GLN A 430 22.43 9.14 -9.98
C GLN A 430 22.71 7.83 -10.71
N GLU A 431 22.98 6.75 -9.98
CA GLU A 431 23.39 5.47 -10.54
C GLU A 431 22.23 4.47 -10.67
N GLY A 432 21.15 4.69 -9.91
CA GLY A 432 20.01 3.79 -9.81
C GLY A 432 20.21 2.66 -8.80
N ALA A 433 21.41 2.58 -8.19
CA ALA A 433 21.77 1.65 -7.14
C ALA A 433 22.74 2.29 -6.15
N VAL A 434 22.80 1.77 -4.93
CA VAL A 434 23.71 2.22 -3.87
C VAL A 434 24.09 1.03 -3.00
N GLU A 435 25.30 1.05 -2.45
CA GLU A 435 25.73 0.11 -1.43
C GLU A 435 25.59 0.74 -0.05
N ALA A 436 24.84 0.08 0.84
CA ALA A 436 24.51 0.63 2.16
C ALA A 436 24.39 -0.46 3.22
N VAL A 437 24.63 -0.08 4.47
CA VAL A 437 24.28 -0.91 5.64
C VAL A 437 22.78 -0.82 5.87
N VAL A 438 22.12 -1.97 6.05
CA VAL A 438 20.66 -2.06 6.21
C VAL A 438 20.34 -2.83 7.48
N ASP A 439 19.60 -2.21 8.40
CA ASP A 439 19.12 -2.86 9.60
C ASP A 439 17.63 -3.24 9.45
N PHE A 440 17.36 -4.54 9.33
CA PHE A 440 16.00 -5.08 9.33
C PHE A 440 15.48 -5.48 10.71
N SER A 441 16.35 -5.45 11.71
CA SER A 441 16.05 -5.94 13.05
C SER A 441 15.17 -4.99 13.85
N MET A 442 15.11 -3.71 13.46
CA MET A 442 14.41 -2.65 14.19
C MET A 442 13.54 -1.79 13.28
N ALA A 443 12.46 -1.23 13.85
CA ALA A 443 11.71 -0.18 13.19
C ALA A 443 12.48 1.16 13.24
N TYR A 444 12.45 1.92 12.15
CA TYR A 444 13.16 3.20 12.04
C TYR A 444 12.86 4.18 13.18
N TYR A 445 11.61 4.26 13.63
CA TYR A 445 11.22 5.17 14.72
C TYR A 445 11.75 4.75 16.11
N GLU A 446 12.24 3.51 16.24
CA GLU A 446 12.90 3.05 17.47
C GLU A 446 14.38 3.43 17.51
N ARG A 447 15.01 3.53 16.32
CA ARG A 447 16.40 3.93 16.15
C ARG A 447 16.53 4.73 14.86
N MET A 448 16.55 6.06 14.98
CA MET A 448 16.59 6.98 13.84
C MET A 448 18.02 7.14 13.31
N ASP A 449 18.61 6.06 12.77
CA ASP A 449 19.89 6.07 12.07
C ASP A 449 19.76 5.68 10.59
N GLU A 450 20.86 5.79 9.86
CA GLU A 450 20.93 5.56 8.42
C GLU A 450 20.60 4.11 8.05
N ALA A 451 21.12 3.12 8.79
CA ALA A 451 20.88 1.71 8.54
C ALA A 451 19.41 1.33 8.73
N ALA A 452 18.78 1.84 9.81
CA ALA A 452 17.35 1.63 10.06
C ALA A 452 16.48 2.36 9.03
N LEU A 453 16.92 3.53 8.50
CA LEU A 453 16.22 4.22 7.42
C LEU A 453 16.28 3.42 6.11
N TRP A 454 17.44 2.85 5.75
CA TRP A 454 17.52 1.95 4.59
C TRP A 454 16.63 0.72 4.78
N GLY A 455 16.58 0.15 5.99
CA GLY A 455 15.65 -0.94 6.35
C GLY A 455 14.18 -0.54 6.16
N LEU A 456 13.80 0.67 6.57
CA LEU A 456 12.45 1.22 6.33
C LEU A 456 12.16 1.34 4.83
N LEU A 457 13.09 1.87 4.03
CA LEU A 457 12.91 2.06 2.59
C LEU A 457 12.76 0.71 1.85
N VAL A 458 13.50 -0.31 2.25
CA VAL A 458 13.36 -1.67 1.71
C VAL A 458 12.02 -2.28 2.11
N ASN A 459 11.68 -2.25 3.39
CA ASN A 459 10.44 -2.82 3.91
C ASN A 459 9.18 -2.12 3.36
N ALA A 460 9.28 -0.82 3.07
CA ALA A 460 8.23 -0.06 2.40
C ALA A 460 8.12 -0.35 0.89
N GLY A 461 9.13 -1.00 0.29
CA GLY A 461 9.17 -1.27 -1.15
C GLY A 461 9.59 -0.07 -2.00
N ILE A 462 10.23 0.93 -1.39
CA ILE A 462 10.78 2.11 -2.09
C ILE A 462 12.11 1.76 -2.77
N VAL A 463 12.91 0.93 -2.12
CA VAL A 463 14.08 0.28 -2.71
C VAL A 463 13.95 -1.23 -2.56
N THR A 464 14.72 -1.96 -3.34
CA THR A 464 14.80 -3.43 -3.24
C THR A 464 16.26 -3.87 -3.15
N ILE A 465 16.50 -5.04 -2.58
CA ILE A 465 17.82 -5.66 -2.52
C ILE A 465 18.14 -6.20 -3.91
N GLU A 466 19.25 -5.75 -4.50
CA GLU A 466 19.80 -6.30 -5.73
C GLU A 466 20.72 -7.48 -5.41
N GLU A 467 21.61 -7.28 -4.43
CA GLU A 467 22.63 -8.24 -4.03
C GLU A 467 22.97 -8.06 -2.54
N ALA A 468 23.20 -9.17 -1.82
CA ALA A 468 23.83 -9.16 -0.50
C ALA A 468 25.35 -9.24 -0.70
N ILE A 469 26.08 -8.22 -0.23
CA ILE A 469 27.55 -8.14 -0.39
C ILE A 469 28.22 -8.79 0.80
N GLU A 470 27.83 -8.40 2.01
CA GLU A 470 28.29 -8.93 3.30
C GLU A 470 27.13 -8.95 4.29
N GLU A 471 27.36 -9.39 5.53
CA GLU A 471 26.37 -9.32 6.61
C GLU A 471 25.94 -7.86 6.83
N ASP A 472 24.63 -7.60 6.76
CA ASP A 472 24.01 -6.28 6.87
C ASP A 472 24.45 -5.22 5.83
N TYR A 473 25.24 -5.61 4.81
CA TYR A 473 25.71 -4.71 3.75
C TYR A 473 25.19 -5.17 2.39
N TYR A 474 24.41 -4.32 1.75
CA TYR A 474 23.63 -4.67 0.56
C TYR A 474 23.82 -3.66 -0.55
N ARG A 475 23.75 -4.16 -1.79
CA ARG A 475 23.50 -3.34 -2.96
C ARG A 475 22.01 -3.19 -3.13
N LEU A 476 21.52 -1.96 -2.98
CA LEU A 476 20.12 -1.58 -3.10
C LEU A 476 19.89 -0.90 -4.44
N LYS A 477 18.69 -1.09 -5.03
CA LYS A 477 18.27 -0.39 -6.24
C LYS A 477 16.83 0.10 -6.15
N ILE A 478 16.49 1.07 -7.01
CA ILE A 478 15.09 1.47 -7.23
C ILE A 478 14.44 0.38 -8.10
N PRO A 479 13.34 -0.25 -7.64
CA PRO A 479 12.81 -1.45 -8.30
C PRO A 479 12.39 -1.19 -9.75
N ASN A 480 11.65 -0.11 -10.03
CA ASN A 480 11.04 0.11 -11.33
C ASN A 480 10.66 1.59 -11.59
N LEU A 481 10.10 1.86 -12.78
CA LEU A 481 9.70 3.20 -13.18
C LEU A 481 8.52 3.77 -12.38
N GLU A 482 7.65 2.92 -11.83
CA GLU A 482 6.57 3.36 -10.95
C GLU A 482 7.11 4.00 -9.68
N VAL A 483 8.10 3.35 -9.05
CA VAL A 483 8.72 3.81 -7.80
C VAL A 483 9.60 5.04 -8.03
N TRP A 484 10.19 5.21 -9.21
CA TRP A 484 10.91 6.45 -9.57
C TRP A 484 10.08 7.71 -9.33
N LYS A 485 8.76 7.63 -9.45
CA LYS A 485 7.89 8.77 -9.14
C LYS A 485 7.91 9.15 -7.65
N VAL A 486 7.99 8.15 -6.74
CA VAL A 486 8.15 8.40 -5.30
C VAL A 486 9.46 9.13 -5.04
N PHE A 487 10.55 8.66 -5.66
CA PHE A 487 11.85 9.32 -5.52
C PHE A 487 11.84 10.76 -5.98
N LYS A 488 11.08 11.08 -7.04
CA LYS A 488 10.88 12.45 -7.49
C LYS A 488 10.23 13.31 -6.39
N GLU A 489 9.14 12.81 -5.80
CA GLU A 489 8.46 13.50 -4.69
C GLU A 489 9.38 13.66 -3.47
N LEU A 490 10.10 12.59 -3.10
CA LEU A 490 11.05 12.60 -1.98
C LEU A 490 12.24 13.51 -2.24
N THR A 491 12.79 13.53 -3.46
CA THR A 491 13.88 14.44 -3.84
C THR A 491 13.44 15.89 -3.80
N ALA A 492 12.24 16.20 -4.30
CA ALA A 492 11.70 17.56 -4.20
C ALA A 492 11.55 18.00 -2.74
N CYS A 493 11.08 17.08 -1.87
CA CYS A 493 11.01 17.32 -0.43
C CYS A 493 12.40 17.51 0.19
N HIS A 494 13.36 16.65 -0.11
CA HIS A 494 14.75 16.73 0.38
C HIS A 494 15.42 18.04 -0.03
N LEU A 495 15.24 18.46 -1.28
CA LEU A 495 15.74 19.73 -1.79
C LEU A 495 14.87 20.92 -1.33
N ARG A 496 13.75 20.67 -0.63
CA ARG A 496 12.75 21.67 -0.23
C ARG A 496 12.23 22.51 -1.40
N ILE A 497 12.00 21.84 -2.54
CA ILE A 497 11.51 22.43 -3.79
C ILE A 497 10.08 21.98 -4.03
N ASP A 498 9.23 22.82 -4.61
CA ASP A 498 7.92 22.41 -5.08
C ASP A 498 8.06 21.43 -6.26
N GLU A 499 7.49 20.23 -6.11
CA GLU A 499 7.56 19.15 -7.13
C GLU A 499 7.04 19.61 -8.49
N ARG A 500 5.95 20.39 -8.52
CA ARG A 500 5.34 20.86 -9.78
C ARG A 500 6.27 21.84 -10.49
N GLN A 501 7.05 22.60 -9.74
CA GLN A 501 8.01 23.55 -10.30
C GLN A 501 9.22 22.81 -10.86
N MET A 502 9.75 21.82 -10.16
CA MET A 502 10.79 20.93 -10.70
C MET A 502 10.32 20.24 -11.99
N GLU A 503 9.08 19.77 -12.04
CA GLU A 503 8.51 19.13 -13.24
C GLU A 503 8.38 20.10 -14.42
N LYS A 504 7.98 21.35 -14.18
CA LYS A 504 7.93 22.39 -15.23
C LYS A 504 9.32 22.68 -15.79
N MET A 505 10.31 22.83 -14.91
CA MET A 505 11.71 23.06 -15.29
C MET A 505 12.24 21.90 -16.14
N LEU A 506 12.12 20.65 -15.65
CA LEU A 506 12.58 19.47 -16.39
C LEU A 506 11.84 19.26 -17.73
N THR A 507 10.55 19.58 -17.76
CA THR A 507 9.78 19.53 -19.02
C THR A 507 10.25 20.58 -20.01
N ALA A 508 10.60 21.79 -19.57
CA ALA A 508 11.16 22.83 -20.42
C ALA A 508 12.53 22.40 -20.98
N LEU A 509 13.41 21.88 -20.10
CA LEU A 509 14.73 21.37 -20.50
C LEU A 509 14.60 20.25 -21.56
N LYS A 510 13.76 19.26 -21.31
CA LYS A 510 13.49 18.13 -22.21
C LYS A 510 12.97 18.55 -23.59
N ARG A 511 12.16 19.62 -23.63
CA ARG A 511 11.62 20.15 -24.90
C ARG A 511 12.56 21.12 -25.62
N GLY A 512 13.72 21.41 -25.06
CA GLY A 512 14.65 22.39 -25.60
C GLY A 512 14.15 23.84 -25.50
N ASN A 513 13.20 24.11 -24.58
CA ASN A 513 12.73 25.48 -24.28
C ASN A 513 13.59 26.09 -23.18
N MET A 514 14.74 26.63 -23.58
CA MET A 514 15.77 27.08 -22.66
C MET A 514 15.39 28.38 -21.91
N GLU A 515 14.60 29.25 -22.53
CA GLU A 515 14.07 30.46 -21.84
C GLU A 515 13.24 30.07 -20.64
N ARG A 516 12.28 29.18 -20.85
CA ARG A 516 11.42 28.70 -19.76
C ARG A 516 12.20 27.87 -18.73
N PHE A 517 13.17 27.07 -19.17
CA PHE A 517 14.08 26.36 -18.28
C PHE A 517 14.82 27.33 -17.34
N ALA A 518 15.41 28.41 -17.87
CA ALA A 518 16.13 29.41 -17.10
C ALA A 518 15.23 30.10 -16.08
N GLU A 519 14.00 30.47 -16.47
CA GLU A 519 13.02 31.09 -15.57
C GLU A 519 12.64 30.19 -14.41
N GLU A 520 12.29 28.93 -14.70
CA GLU A 520 11.86 27.97 -13.66
C GLU A 520 13.03 27.57 -12.76
N TYR A 521 14.24 27.43 -13.31
CA TYR A 521 15.46 27.16 -12.54
C TYR A 521 15.80 28.30 -11.58
N GLN A 522 15.76 29.55 -12.04
CA GLN A 522 15.96 30.72 -11.16
C GLN A 522 14.93 30.77 -10.03
N ARG A 523 13.65 30.43 -10.29
CA ARG A 523 12.63 30.36 -9.24
C ARG A 523 12.96 29.32 -8.19
N ILE A 524 13.37 28.12 -8.62
CA ILE A 524 13.80 27.05 -7.71
C ILE A 524 14.91 27.54 -6.79
N LEU A 525 15.96 28.17 -7.34
CA LEU A 525 17.06 28.68 -6.53
C LEU A 525 16.62 29.77 -5.51
N MET A 526 15.67 30.63 -5.90
CA MET A 526 15.15 31.68 -5.00
C MET A 526 14.34 31.11 -3.84
N GLU A 527 13.63 30.00 -4.05
CA GLU A 527 12.77 29.34 -3.05
C GLU A 527 13.54 28.45 -2.08
N LEU A 528 14.79 28.07 -2.38
CA LEU A 528 15.62 27.28 -1.47
C LEU A 528 15.76 27.98 -0.11
N PRO A 529 15.55 27.28 1.03
CA PRO A 529 15.59 27.93 2.36
C PRO A 529 16.93 28.54 2.70
N SER A 530 18.03 27.93 2.27
CA SER A 530 19.40 28.41 2.52
C SER A 530 20.28 28.20 1.29
N CYS A 531 21.08 29.21 0.96
CA CYS A 531 22.18 29.07 0.00
C CYS A 531 23.49 28.60 0.67
N HIS A 532 23.49 28.35 1.99
CA HIS A 532 24.70 27.93 2.70
C HIS A 532 25.18 26.51 2.28
N ASP A 533 24.31 25.72 1.69
CA ASP A 533 24.64 24.37 1.18
C ASP A 533 25.15 24.42 -0.29
N LEU A 534 24.95 25.55 -0.99
CA LEU A 534 25.40 25.82 -2.36
C LEU A 534 26.65 26.73 -2.35
N LYS A 535 27.80 26.16 -1.98
CA LYS A 535 29.03 26.92 -1.70
C LYS A 535 30.04 26.95 -2.84
N ASP A 536 29.86 26.07 -3.82
CA ASP A 536 30.79 25.84 -4.92
C ASP A 536 30.06 25.31 -6.14
N GLU A 537 30.77 25.23 -7.27
CA GLU A 537 30.29 24.71 -8.54
C GLU A 537 29.72 23.27 -8.40
N ASN A 538 30.41 22.44 -7.62
CA ASN A 538 29.99 21.04 -7.43
C ASN A 538 28.62 20.92 -6.74
N SER A 539 28.29 21.80 -5.82
CA SER A 539 26.99 21.80 -5.12
C SER A 539 25.80 22.02 -6.08
N TYR A 540 25.93 22.97 -7.03
CA TYR A 540 24.90 23.21 -8.05
C TYR A 540 24.84 22.09 -9.07
N HIS A 541 26.02 21.56 -9.46
CA HIS A 541 26.12 20.40 -10.33
C HIS A 541 25.38 19.18 -9.74
N MET A 542 25.65 18.84 -8.48
CA MET A 542 25.03 17.72 -7.80
C MET A 542 23.51 17.90 -7.65
N MET A 543 23.06 19.10 -7.29
CA MET A 543 21.63 19.42 -7.22
C MET A 543 20.93 19.22 -8.58
N MET A 544 21.51 19.77 -9.65
CA MET A 544 20.95 19.63 -11.01
C MET A 544 21.00 18.19 -11.47
N LEU A 545 22.08 17.46 -11.20
CA LEU A 545 22.23 16.06 -11.54
C LEU A 545 21.14 15.20 -10.87
N GLY A 546 20.87 15.43 -9.57
CA GLY A 546 19.76 14.80 -8.85
C GLY A 546 18.41 15.06 -9.54
N MET A 547 18.16 16.31 -9.97
CA MET A 547 16.95 16.63 -10.73
C MET A 547 16.93 15.99 -12.12
N CYS A 548 18.06 16.00 -12.86
CA CYS A 548 18.16 15.38 -14.17
C CYS A 548 17.99 13.86 -14.17
N ALA A 549 18.25 13.18 -13.04
CA ALA A 549 18.00 11.75 -12.92
C ALA A 549 16.54 11.35 -13.23
N PHE A 550 15.58 12.26 -13.03
CA PHE A 550 14.16 12.05 -13.40
C PHE A 550 13.89 12.07 -14.90
N LEU A 551 14.86 12.47 -15.71
CA LEU A 551 14.80 12.39 -17.17
C LEU A 551 15.24 11.03 -17.71
N ARG A 552 15.70 10.08 -16.88
CA ARG A 552 16.24 8.77 -17.29
C ARG A 552 15.31 7.93 -18.16
N ARG A 553 14.00 8.14 -18.09
CA ARG A 553 13.06 7.50 -19.00
C ARG A 553 13.34 7.85 -20.46
N ASP A 554 13.65 9.11 -20.72
CA ASP A 554 13.80 9.67 -22.07
C ASP A 554 15.26 9.97 -22.41
N TYR A 555 16.16 9.99 -21.42
CA TYR A 555 17.58 10.27 -21.54
C TYR A 555 18.45 9.24 -20.82
N GLU A 556 19.64 8.99 -21.36
CA GLU A 556 20.75 8.45 -20.60
C GLU A 556 21.50 9.64 -19.96
N VAL A 557 21.55 9.68 -18.63
CA VAL A 557 22.16 10.77 -17.85
C VAL A 557 23.57 10.34 -17.47
N LYS A 558 24.58 11.10 -17.90
CA LYS A 558 25.99 10.87 -17.55
C LYS A 558 26.55 12.14 -16.91
N SER A 559 27.36 11.96 -15.88
CA SER A 559 28.00 13.04 -15.14
C SER A 559 29.48 12.78 -14.95
N ASN A 560 30.29 13.83 -14.91
CA ASN A 560 31.73 13.78 -14.67
C ASN A 560 32.50 12.77 -15.54
N ARG A 561 32.04 12.53 -16.77
CA ARG A 561 32.64 11.56 -17.70
C ARG A 561 33.66 12.26 -18.61
N GLU A 562 34.75 11.55 -18.89
CA GLU A 562 35.63 11.95 -19.97
C GLU A 562 34.88 11.92 -21.31
N SER A 563 34.81 13.10 -21.96
CA SER A 563 34.19 13.27 -23.28
C SER A 563 35.04 14.26 -24.06
N GLY A 564 35.34 13.94 -25.31
CA GLY A 564 36.22 14.76 -26.13
C GLY A 564 37.61 14.95 -25.51
N LEU A 565 37.99 16.20 -25.27
CA LEU A 565 39.30 16.59 -24.72
C LEU A 565 39.25 16.97 -23.21
N GLY A 566 38.22 16.56 -22.48
CA GLY A 566 38.07 16.90 -21.09
C GLY A 566 36.96 16.13 -20.38
N ARG A 567 36.54 16.65 -19.23
CA ARG A 567 35.48 16.06 -18.42
C ARG A 567 34.29 17.02 -18.40
N SER A 568 33.14 16.55 -18.87
CA SER A 568 31.88 17.31 -18.90
C SER A 568 31.12 17.14 -17.57
N ASP A 569 30.40 18.18 -17.13
CA ASP A 569 29.62 18.13 -15.91
C ASP A 569 28.40 17.21 -16.04
N ILE A 570 27.42 17.55 -16.88
CA ILE A 570 26.24 16.72 -17.12
C ILE A 570 25.96 16.59 -18.62
N CYS A 571 25.89 15.36 -19.10
CA CYS A 571 25.48 15.01 -20.46
C CYS A 571 24.18 14.22 -20.44
N LEU A 572 23.19 14.66 -21.22
CA LEU A 572 21.90 14.01 -21.40
C LEU A 572 21.78 13.51 -22.83
N TYR A 573 21.93 12.19 -23.04
CA TYR A 573 21.79 11.54 -24.33
C TYR A 573 20.35 11.14 -24.55
N ALA A 574 19.69 11.72 -25.54
CA ALA A 574 18.29 11.44 -25.85
C ALA A 574 18.10 9.99 -26.35
N LYS A 575 17.18 9.25 -25.76
CA LYS A 575 16.81 7.89 -26.18
C LYS A 575 15.82 7.89 -27.35
N HIS A 576 15.28 9.06 -27.71
CA HIS A 576 14.28 9.22 -28.77
C HIS A 576 14.60 10.47 -29.60
N ASP A 577 14.51 10.37 -30.92
CA ASP A 577 14.83 11.45 -31.88
C ASP A 577 13.98 12.73 -31.71
N ARG A 578 12.85 12.64 -31.01
CA ARG A 578 11.97 13.79 -30.70
C ARG A 578 12.55 14.77 -29.68
N TYR A 579 13.59 14.38 -28.97
CA TYR A 579 14.25 15.19 -27.96
C TYR A 579 15.68 15.54 -28.37
N PRO A 580 16.17 16.74 -28.01
CA PRO A 580 17.56 17.09 -28.24
C PRO A 580 18.48 16.41 -27.23
N ASN A 581 19.73 16.16 -27.58
CA ASN A 581 20.78 15.93 -26.58
C ASN A 581 21.11 17.25 -25.87
N LEU A 582 21.59 17.16 -24.65
CA LEU A 582 21.88 18.35 -23.83
C LEU A 582 23.23 18.16 -23.13
N ILE A 583 24.03 19.21 -23.09
CA ILE A 583 25.26 19.29 -22.29
C ILE A 583 25.13 20.51 -21.37
N LEU A 584 25.19 20.26 -20.06
CA LEU A 584 25.12 21.30 -19.04
C LEU A 584 26.51 21.45 -18.41
N GLU A 585 27.03 22.67 -18.36
CA GLU A 585 28.31 23.02 -17.74
C GLU A 585 28.09 24.12 -16.72
N PHE A 586 28.70 23.98 -15.56
CA PHE A 586 28.48 24.86 -14.42
C PHE A 586 29.67 25.82 -14.21
N LYS A 587 29.39 27.00 -13.73
CA LYS A 587 30.37 27.99 -13.24
C LYS A 587 29.83 28.62 -11.97
N TYR A 588 30.74 28.96 -11.06
CA TYR A 588 30.41 29.54 -9.78
C TYR A 588 31.35 30.70 -9.43
N THR A 589 30.78 31.77 -8.91
CA THR A 589 31.55 32.84 -8.33
C THR A 589 31.01 33.27 -6.96
N LYS A 590 31.89 33.78 -6.11
CA LYS A 590 31.53 34.47 -4.84
C LYS A 590 31.44 35.97 -5.00
N ASP A 591 31.96 36.49 -6.10
CA ASP A 591 31.96 37.94 -6.35
C ASP A 591 30.62 38.38 -6.97
N GLU A 592 29.81 39.07 -6.21
CA GLU A 592 28.51 39.59 -6.67
C GLU A 592 28.64 40.63 -7.82
N LYS A 593 29.83 41.10 -8.11
CA LYS A 593 30.09 42.07 -9.17
C LYS A 593 30.49 41.42 -10.49
N GLU A 594 30.78 40.14 -10.47
CA GLU A 594 31.16 39.39 -11.66
C GLU A 594 29.92 39.19 -12.58
N ASP A 595 30.15 39.35 -13.89
CA ASP A 595 29.06 39.20 -14.86
C ASP A 595 28.74 37.73 -15.09
N LEU A 596 27.60 37.26 -14.51
CA LEU A 596 27.15 35.91 -14.66
C LEU A 596 26.84 35.52 -16.12
N SER A 597 26.53 36.50 -16.99
CA SER A 597 26.30 36.23 -18.42
C SER A 597 27.60 35.88 -19.14
N GLU A 598 28.70 36.55 -18.77
CA GLU A 598 30.02 36.24 -19.28
C GLU A 598 30.50 34.85 -18.83
N LEU A 599 30.33 34.55 -17.52
CA LEU A 599 30.65 33.23 -16.96
C LEU A 599 29.83 32.09 -17.61
N ALA A 600 28.52 32.29 -17.83
CA ALA A 600 27.70 31.30 -18.51
C ALA A 600 28.13 31.10 -19.98
N GLY A 601 28.60 32.19 -20.63
CA GLY A 601 29.20 32.13 -21.96
C GLY A 601 30.56 31.41 -21.97
N GLU A 602 31.35 31.51 -20.89
CA GLU A 602 32.59 30.69 -20.72
C GLU A 602 32.31 29.22 -20.62
N ALA A 603 31.25 28.82 -19.89
CA ALA A 603 30.82 27.44 -19.84
C ALA A 603 30.52 26.88 -21.24
N ILE A 604 29.82 27.62 -22.10
CA ILE A 604 29.54 27.19 -23.47
C ILE A 604 30.84 27.12 -24.31
N ARG A 605 31.75 28.10 -24.16
CA ARG A 605 33.08 28.05 -24.85
C ARG A 605 33.85 26.81 -24.42
N GLN A 606 33.82 26.43 -23.13
CA GLN A 606 34.47 25.24 -22.63
C GLN A 606 33.89 23.95 -23.27
N ILE A 607 32.54 23.82 -23.39
CA ILE A 607 31.90 22.69 -24.06
C ILE A 607 32.45 22.52 -25.49
N ARG A 608 32.55 23.62 -26.22
CA ARG A 608 33.02 23.61 -27.62
C ARG A 608 34.50 23.29 -27.74
N GLU A 609 35.35 23.99 -26.97
CA GLU A 609 36.81 23.79 -27.02
C GLU A 609 37.20 22.37 -26.62
N LYS A 610 36.46 21.77 -25.68
CA LYS A 610 36.71 20.41 -25.20
C LYS A 610 35.96 19.35 -26.01
N GLN A 611 35.09 19.74 -26.99
CA GLN A 611 34.33 18.83 -27.86
C GLN A 611 33.53 17.78 -27.06
N TYR A 612 32.82 18.20 -26.03
CA TYR A 612 32.02 17.30 -25.18
C TYR A 612 30.90 16.58 -25.93
N ASP A 613 30.51 17.09 -27.08
CA ASP A 613 29.50 16.53 -27.98
C ASP A 613 30.00 15.44 -28.93
N ALA A 614 31.31 15.10 -28.93
CA ALA A 614 31.94 14.21 -29.89
C ALA A 614 31.25 12.84 -30.05
N GLU A 615 30.61 12.33 -29.00
CA GLU A 615 29.86 11.05 -29.01
C GLU A 615 28.35 11.24 -29.30
N MET A 616 27.83 12.46 -29.36
CA MET A 616 26.40 12.74 -29.49
C MET A 616 25.96 12.78 -30.96
N LYS A 617 24.85 12.13 -31.28
CA LYS A 617 24.26 12.13 -32.62
C LYS A 617 22.98 12.97 -32.63
N GLY A 618 22.76 13.76 -33.67
CA GLY A 618 21.56 14.58 -33.84
C GLY A 618 21.71 15.98 -33.25
N LYS A 619 20.57 16.58 -32.85
CA LYS A 619 20.55 17.96 -32.31
C LYS A 619 21.09 17.97 -30.89
N VAL A 620 22.06 18.84 -30.62
CA VAL A 620 22.65 19.05 -29.31
C VAL A 620 22.43 20.51 -28.89
N HIS A 621 22.01 20.72 -27.65
CA HIS A 621 22.01 22.04 -27.04
C HIS A 621 23.11 22.12 -25.97
N TYR A 622 23.88 23.16 -26.02
CA TYR A 622 24.87 23.52 -25.02
C TYR A 622 24.25 24.48 -24.01
N VAL A 623 24.35 24.19 -22.73
CA VAL A 623 23.72 24.98 -21.66
C VAL A 623 24.81 25.35 -20.65
N GLY A 624 25.18 26.60 -20.60
CA GLY A 624 26.09 27.16 -19.59
C GLY A 624 25.28 27.75 -18.43
N LEU A 625 25.62 27.33 -17.20
CA LEU A 625 24.94 27.72 -15.96
C LEU A 625 25.95 28.43 -15.04
N ALA A 626 25.80 29.73 -14.83
CA ALA A 626 26.63 30.50 -13.92
C ALA A 626 25.85 30.87 -12.66
N HIS A 627 26.51 30.79 -11.50
CA HIS A 627 25.87 30.97 -10.19
C HIS A 627 26.65 31.94 -9.28
N CYS A 628 25.87 32.73 -8.51
CA CYS A 628 26.33 33.49 -7.38
C CYS A 628 25.27 33.47 -6.29
N GLY A 629 25.41 32.59 -5.28
CA GLY A 629 24.37 32.33 -4.30
C GLY A 629 23.05 31.89 -4.96
N LYS A 630 21.95 32.59 -4.71
CA LYS A 630 20.65 32.28 -5.33
C LYS A 630 20.44 32.86 -6.73
N LYS A 631 21.38 33.66 -7.21
CA LYS A 631 21.30 34.25 -8.57
C LYS A 631 21.93 33.31 -9.57
N THR A 632 21.30 33.15 -10.73
CA THR A 632 21.84 32.37 -11.84
C THR A 632 21.66 33.10 -13.16
N CYS A 633 22.58 32.86 -14.09
CA CYS A 633 22.43 33.18 -15.51
C CYS A 633 22.57 31.86 -16.31
N VAL A 634 21.67 31.65 -17.26
CA VAL A 634 21.69 30.50 -18.16
C VAL A 634 21.91 31.02 -19.58
N SER A 635 22.97 30.55 -20.20
CA SER A 635 23.25 30.78 -21.62
C SER A 635 23.11 29.46 -22.38
N TRP A 636 22.70 29.53 -23.68
CA TRP A 636 22.48 28.31 -24.47
C TRP A 636 22.72 28.53 -25.97
N GLU A 637 23.02 27.43 -26.64
CA GLU A 637 23.19 27.35 -28.10
C GLU A 637 22.59 26.08 -28.68
#